data_0db20c71022d85cadc5310249cb52746
#
_entry.id   0db20c71022d85cadc5310249cb52746
#
_cell.length_a   1.000
_cell.length_b   1.000
_cell.length_c   1.000
_cell.angle_alpha   90.00
_cell.angle_beta   90.00
_cell.angle_gamma   90.00
#
_symmetry.space_group_name_H-M   'P 1'
#
loop_
_entity.id
_entity.type
_entity.pdbx_description
1 polymer ?
#
loop_
_entity_poly.entity_id
_entity_poly.type
_entity_poly.pdbx_seq_one_letter_code
_entity_poly.pdbx_strand_id
1 'polypeptide(L)'
;MGVLKMLRDSEKFNQDIKPNSAFLKELKEKLPEFFTKNGNFDLDKFRDELKEKNINELSEGYQLNFIGKDYARRQAGEMPTSVIVPDEEQNNGEGTNSKNLFFTGDNLEVLRHLQSAYANKVDVIYIDPPYNTGNGDFVYHDKFEYTDDQLENMFGLADDQLERLKSIQGNSSHSAWLTFMYPRLVLAKRIIKNDGVIFSSIDENEYSNLKEILDEIFGENNFITTFVWEKKKKPSFLNGNVGQKYEYIICYSKDRNVTQAFSVERTTEGKKYPFNNTGNGLKKITFPKRSVYFPKFNDEVIKAQDMSSETVKTKLLDNVVIRKHYNDCEFSLLGEWRYSQKKIDELILSHEKIIISDIPFRPNLIKHGGEIKKIHNLLTFDQYDVGTNEDATKELIKLLDANLFDFNKPSSLIKTLVKSYTYNKKNSTVLDFFAGSSTTADAVMQLNAEDGGNRKFIMVQLPEKTYETNDDGSPKLDKYGDYIPTKGGKSAYEAGYKSIDQISRERIRRAAEKIREDNGLTLPENFDGSFKHYRVVKSTKKTLENIDDFDPNNINLFTNMIEGFSSDSLNIPGNASGEQTVLTTWLAQDGYSFDTNAQAIKFNDYTAHMVDNRLYLIAEGWSADETKELLNQLGTHQLDLQSVVIFGYSFNIAELRELENGLKQLDSKVNLIKRY
;
A
#
# COMPACT_ATOMS: atom_id res chain seq x y z
N MET A 1 13.49 -21.73 -46.81
CA MET A 1 12.68 -22.82 -46.18
C MET A 1 13.18 -23.29 -44.83
N GLY A 2 14.48 -23.33 -44.54
CA GLY A 2 15.00 -23.77 -43.22
C GLY A 2 14.77 -22.76 -42.11
N VAL A 3 14.93 -21.48 -42.37
CA VAL A 3 14.76 -20.38 -41.39
C VAL A 3 13.31 -20.21 -40.94
N LEU A 4 12.36 -20.28 -41.89
CA LEU A 4 10.92 -20.23 -41.59
C LEU A 4 10.46 -21.40 -40.71
N LYS A 5 11.06 -22.59 -40.86
CA LYS A 5 10.77 -23.75 -40.05
C LYS A 5 11.33 -23.57 -38.62
N MET A 6 12.51 -22.97 -38.47
CA MET A 6 13.11 -22.65 -37.17
C MET A 6 12.35 -21.55 -36.40
N LEU A 7 11.87 -20.51 -37.10
CA LEU A 7 11.05 -19.47 -36.47
C LEU A 7 9.70 -20.03 -36.03
N ARG A 8 9.02 -20.83 -36.84
CA ARG A 8 7.80 -21.55 -36.43
C ARG A 8 8.03 -22.56 -35.30
N ASP A 9 9.20 -23.20 -35.24
CA ASP A 9 9.55 -24.12 -34.18
C ASP A 9 9.87 -23.35 -32.87
N SER A 10 10.43 -22.13 -32.97
CA SER A 10 10.63 -21.22 -31.83
C SER A 10 9.31 -20.59 -31.36
N GLU A 11 8.41 -20.21 -32.24
CA GLU A 11 7.07 -19.74 -31.89
C GLU A 11 6.24 -20.84 -31.22
N LYS A 12 6.26 -22.08 -31.76
CA LYS A 12 5.63 -23.22 -31.07
C LYS A 12 6.25 -23.49 -29.72
N PHE A 13 7.56 -23.40 -29.59
CA PHE A 13 8.24 -23.57 -28.33
C PHE A 13 7.84 -22.48 -27.33
N ASN A 14 7.69 -21.22 -27.77
CA ASN A 14 7.26 -20.12 -26.93
C ASN A 14 5.75 -20.17 -26.59
N GLN A 15 4.90 -20.65 -27.50
CA GLN A 15 3.48 -20.93 -27.22
C GLN A 15 3.28 -22.08 -26.23
N ASP A 16 4.23 -23.02 -26.15
CA ASP A 16 4.25 -24.11 -25.18
C ASP A 16 4.88 -23.71 -23.82
N ILE A 17 5.58 -22.56 -23.74
CA ILE A 17 6.06 -21.99 -22.48
C ILE A 17 4.87 -21.26 -21.80
N LYS A 18 4.04 -22.05 -21.15
CA LYS A 18 3.02 -21.51 -20.23
C LYS A 18 3.72 -20.75 -19.10
N PRO A 19 3.16 -19.62 -18.64
CA PRO A 19 3.75 -18.80 -17.56
C PRO A 19 4.10 -19.54 -16.26
N ASN A 20 3.61 -20.76 -16.09
CA ASN A 20 3.84 -21.65 -14.96
C ASN A 20 4.90 -22.73 -15.21
N SER A 21 5.71 -22.66 -16.26
CA SER A 21 6.64 -23.74 -16.60
C SER A 21 7.70 -23.98 -15.51
N ALA A 22 8.20 -22.93 -14.86
CA ALA A 22 9.14 -23.03 -13.74
C ALA A 22 8.48 -23.64 -12.50
N PHE A 23 7.28 -23.21 -12.16
CA PHE A 23 6.50 -23.74 -11.04
C PHE A 23 6.07 -25.19 -11.30
N LEU A 24 5.61 -25.52 -12.50
CA LEU A 24 5.26 -26.89 -12.88
C LEU A 24 6.49 -27.80 -12.88
N LYS A 25 7.67 -27.31 -13.27
CA LYS A 25 8.92 -28.04 -13.20
C LYS A 25 9.32 -28.34 -11.75
N GLU A 26 9.23 -27.34 -10.88
CA GLU A 26 9.49 -27.51 -9.45
C GLU A 26 8.48 -28.48 -8.78
N LEU A 27 7.18 -28.36 -9.11
CA LEU A 27 6.17 -29.31 -8.66
C LEU A 27 6.47 -30.72 -9.15
N LYS A 28 6.87 -30.89 -10.40
CA LYS A 28 7.21 -32.19 -10.98
C LYS A 28 8.46 -32.82 -10.35
N GLU A 29 9.42 -31.98 -9.95
CA GLU A 29 10.62 -32.44 -9.25
C GLU A 29 10.32 -32.85 -7.80
N LYS A 30 9.43 -32.12 -7.11
CA LYS A 30 9.10 -32.35 -5.68
C LYS A 30 7.97 -33.35 -5.46
N LEU A 31 7.03 -33.45 -6.42
CA LEU A 31 5.81 -34.26 -6.31
C LEU A 31 5.55 -35.02 -7.62
N PRO A 32 6.53 -35.85 -8.09
CA PRO A 32 6.43 -36.56 -9.37
C PRO A 32 5.25 -37.51 -9.46
N GLU A 33 4.80 -38.07 -8.32
CA GLU A 33 3.69 -39.01 -8.20
C GLU A 33 2.33 -38.45 -8.60
N PHE A 34 2.19 -37.14 -8.58
CA PHE A 34 0.94 -36.43 -8.97
C PHE A 34 0.95 -35.99 -10.42
N PHE A 35 1.89 -36.45 -11.24
CA PHE A 35 1.90 -36.17 -12.67
C PHE A 35 1.46 -37.36 -13.48
N THR A 36 0.56 -37.15 -14.42
CA THR A 36 0.13 -38.15 -15.39
C THR A 36 1.26 -38.51 -16.37
N LYS A 37 1.15 -39.64 -17.07
CA LYS A 37 2.10 -40.03 -18.14
C LYS A 37 2.24 -38.97 -19.24
N ASN A 38 1.24 -38.13 -19.41
CA ASN A 38 1.22 -37.02 -20.39
C ASN A 38 1.82 -35.70 -19.83
N GLY A 39 2.37 -35.73 -18.59
CA GLY A 39 3.01 -34.57 -17.97
C GLY A 39 2.07 -33.55 -17.34
N ASN A 40 0.78 -33.84 -17.25
CA ASN A 40 -0.20 -32.98 -16.58
C ASN A 40 -0.26 -33.30 -15.09
N PHE A 41 -0.41 -32.26 -14.23
CA PHE A 41 -0.60 -32.43 -12.81
C PHE A 41 -2.02 -32.98 -12.52
N ASP A 42 -2.10 -34.07 -11.79
CA ASP A 42 -3.36 -34.72 -11.39
C ASP A 42 -3.86 -34.13 -10.07
N LEU A 43 -4.69 -33.11 -10.20
CA LEU A 43 -5.21 -32.37 -9.05
C LEU A 43 -6.14 -33.23 -8.19
N ASP A 44 -6.90 -34.14 -8.80
CA ASP A 44 -7.86 -34.97 -8.07
C ASP A 44 -7.12 -36.00 -7.22
N LYS A 45 -6.10 -36.66 -7.77
CA LYS A 45 -5.22 -37.56 -7.04
C LYS A 45 -4.50 -36.84 -5.88
N PHE A 46 -4.03 -35.62 -6.11
CA PHE A 46 -3.39 -34.80 -5.08
C PHE A 46 -4.38 -34.45 -3.96
N ARG A 47 -5.60 -34.09 -4.30
CA ARG A 47 -6.67 -33.78 -3.35
C ARG A 47 -7.06 -35.00 -2.50
N ASP A 48 -7.15 -36.17 -3.11
CA ASP A 48 -7.50 -37.40 -2.41
C ASP A 48 -6.39 -37.83 -1.43
N GLU A 49 -5.12 -37.67 -1.80
CA GLU A 49 -3.99 -37.92 -0.92
C GLU A 49 -3.96 -36.98 0.28
N LEU A 50 -4.32 -35.69 0.07
CA LEU A 50 -4.46 -34.73 1.17
C LEU A 50 -5.56 -35.14 2.15
N LYS A 51 -6.70 -35.66 1.63
CA LYS A 51 -7.80 -36.18 2.48
C LYS A 51 -7.39 -37.43 3.27
N GLU A 52 -6.72 -38.36 2.64
CA GLU A 52 -6.23 -39.60 3.32
C GLU A 52 -5.25 -39.29 4.45
N LYS A 53 -4.43 -38.25 4.29
CA LYS A 53 -3.45 -37.83 5.32
C LYS A 53 -4.02 -36.85 6.36
N ASN A 54 -5.33 -36.65 6.38
CA ASN A 54 -5.99 -35.65 7.25
C ASN A 54 -5.38 -34.24 7.16
N ILE A 55 -4.79 -33.92 6.03
CA ILE A 55 -4.40 -32.54 5.71
C ILE A 55 -5.66 -31.88 5.20
N ASN A 56 -6.41 -31.26 6.10
CA ASN A 56 -7.62 -30.53 5.74
C ASN A 56 -7.26 -29.42 4.77
N GLU A 57 -7.92 -29.41 3.61
CA GLU A 57 -8.04 -28.16 2.86
C GLU A 57 -8.57 -27.11 3.84
N LEU A 58 -8.10 -25.86 3.71
CA LEU A 58 -8.57 -24.70 4.49
C LEU A 58 -10.06 -24.42 4.22
N SER A 59 -10.91 -25.43 4.22
CA SER A 59 -12.34 -25.37 3.94
C SER A 59 -13.20 -25.32 5.20
N GLU A 60 -12.62 -25.50 6.38
CA GLU A 60 -13.29 -25.28 7.65
C GLU A 60 -13.09 -23.85 8.10
N GLY A 61 -14.02 -22.99 7.74
CA GLY A 61 -14.06 -21.58 8.10
C GLY A 61 -15.09 -20.84 7.28
N TYR A 62 -15.42 -19.64 7.71
CA TYR A 62 -16.28 -18.77 6.96
C TYR A 62 -15.60 -18.37 5.64
N GLN A 63 -16.25 -18.65 4.51
CA GLN A 63 -15.82 -18.23 3.19
C GLN A 63 -16.87 -17.31 2.57
N LEU A 64 -16.46 -16.11 2.21
CA LEU A 64 -17.30 -15.20 1.45
C LEU A 64 -17.45 -15.73 0.03
N ASN A 65 -18.69 -16.04 -0.38
CA ASN A 65 -19.01 -16.42 -1.76
C ASN A 65 -19.76 -15.29 -2.47
N PHE A 66 -19.26 -14.89 -3.63
CA PHE A 66 -19.90 -13.89 -4.49
C PHE A 66 -19.66 -14.24 -5.96
N ILE A 67 -20.55 -13.69 -6.81
CA ILE A 67 -20.45 -13.89 -8.26
C ILE A 67 -19.17 -13.19 -8.77
N GLY A 68 -18.32 -13.92 -9.51
CA GLY A 68 -17.05 -13.41 -10.01
C GLY A 68 -15.83 -13.69 -9.14
N LYS A 69 -15.97 -14.40 -8.03
CA LYS A 69 -14.85 -14.69 -7.12
C LYS A 69 -13.69 -15.44 -7.80
N ASP A 70 -13.99 -16.45 -8.61
CA ASP A 70 -12.96 -17.23 -9.31
C ASP A 70 -12.24 -16.40 -10.37
N TYR A 71 -12.96 -15.51 -11.04
CA TYR A 71 -12.36 -14.53 -11.94
C TYR A 71 -11.43 -13.57 -11.17
N ALA A 72 -11.89 -13.01 -10.06
CA ALA A 72 -11.10 -12.13 -9.21
C ALA A 72 -9.81 -12.81 -8.68
N ARG A 73 -9.91 -14.10 -8.31
CA ARG A 73 -8.75 -14.91 -7.91
C ARG A 73 -7.74 -15.07 -9.05
N ARG A 74 -8.21 -15.34 -10.26
CA ARG A 74 -7.35 -15.44 -11.44
C ARG A 74 -6.64 -14.12 -11.69
N GLN A 75 -7.36 -13.00 -11.66
CA GLN A 75 -6.78 -11.67 -11.84
C GLN A 75 -5.67 -11.35 -10.83
N ALA A 76 -5.80 -11.80 -9.58
CA ALA A 76 -4.76 -11.64 -8.57
C ALA A 76 -3.49 -12.47 -8.86
N GLY A 77 -3.57 -13.48 -9.73
CA GLY A 77 -2.45 -14.34 -10.14
C GLY A 77 -1.84 -13.98 -11.49
N GLU A 78 -2.47 -13.10 -12.26
CA GLU A 78 -1.99 -12.70 -13.58
C GLU A 78 -0.74 -11.82 -13.50
N MET A 79 0.13 -11.97 -14.49
CA MET A 79 1.26 -11.07 -14.70
C MET A 79 0.77 -9.72 -15.25
N PRO A 80 1.52 -8.62 -15.04
CA PRO A 80 1.16 -7.34 -15.65
C PRO A 80 1.21 -7.44 -17.17
N THR A 81 0.22 -6.85 -17.84
CA THR A 81 0.11 -6.77 -19.31
C THR A 81 0.45 -5.38 -19.83
N SER A 82 0.88 -4.50 -18.97
CA SER A 82 1.22 -3.10 -19.21
C SER A 82 2.72 -2.87 -19.11
N VAL A 83 3.18 -1.74 -19.62
CA VAL A 83 4.55 -1.25 -19.47
C VAL A 83 4.61 -0.05 -18.54
N ILE A 84 5.78 0.17 -17.96
CA ILE A 84 6.03 1.29 -17.05
C ILE A 84 6.86 2.34 -17.79
N VAL A 85 6.23 3.46 -18.11
CA VAL A 85 6.83 4.58 -18.82
C VAL A 85 7.29 5.62 -17.82
N PRO A 86 8.59 5.89 -17.66
CA PRO A 86 9.07 6.95 -16.78
C PRO A 86 8.69 8.32 -17.35
N ASP A 87 8.41 9.28 -16.46
CA ASP A 87 8.30 10.68 -16.81
C ASP A 87 9.68 11.33 -16.68
N GLU A 88 10.45 11.34 -17.79
CA GLU A 88 11.84 11.78 -17.79
C GLU A 88 11.99 13.24 -17.36
N GLU A 89 11.03 14.10 -17.74
CA GLU A 89 11.03 15.49 -17.35
C GLU A 89 10.88 15.66 -15.84
N GLN A 90 9.90 14.99 -15.23
CA GLN A 90 9.67 15.00 -13.78
C GLN A 90 10.82 14.31 -13.03
N ASN A 91 11.27 13.15 -13.51
CA ASN A 91 12.21 12.30 -12.81
C ASN A 91 13.64 12.86 -12.81
N ASN A 92 14.04 13.54 -13.89
CA ASN A 92 15.33 14.22 -14.00
C ASN A 92 15.28 15.68 -13.51
N GLY A 93 14.08 16.24 -13.33
CA GLY A 93 13.82 17.55 -12.76
C GLY A 93 13.59 17.52 -11.25
N GLU A 94 12.38 17.83 -10.84
CA GLU A 94 11.97 17.88 -9.42
C GLU A 94 12.17 16.56 -8.67
N GLY A 95 11.98 15.44 -9.37
CA GLY A 95 12.04 14.09 -8.81
C GLY A 95 13.42 13.46 -8.66
N THR A 96 14.49 14.14 -9.15
CA THR A 96 15.84 13.54 -9.29
C THR A 96 16.33 12.82 -8.04
N ASN A 97 16.19 13.40 -6.87
CA ASN A 97 16.64 12.83 -5.60
C ASN A 97 15.53 12.25 -4.75
N SER A 98 14.28 12.31 -5.24
CA SER A 98 13.14 11.85 -4.47
C SER A 98 13.09 10.32 -4.35
N LYS A 99 12.66 9.86 -3.18
CA LYS A 99 12.36 8.47 -2.88
C LYS A 99 10.85 8.18 -2.87
N ASN A 100 10.04 9.22 -3.04
CA ASN A 100 8.60 9.11 -3.17
C ASN A 100 8.22 8.77 -4.61
N LEU A 101 7.13 8.01 -4.78
CA LEU A 101 6.68 7.54 -6.08
C LEU A 101 5.24 7.94 -6.34
N PHE A 102 4.96 8.33 -7.58
CA PHE A 102 3.61 8.53 -8.08
C PHE A 102 3.41 7.73 -9.36
N PHE A 103 2.39 6.88 -9.38
CA PHE A 103 2.00 6.11 -10.55
C PHE A 103 0.68 6.60 -11.12
N THR A 104 0.67 6.93 -12.40
CA THR A 104 -0.55 7.19 -13.18
C THR A 104 -0.92 5.91 -13.94
N GLY A 105 -2.07 5.32 -13.64
CA GLY A 105 -2.55 4.11 -14.30
C GLY A 105 -3.57 3.32 -13.48
N ASP A 106 -4.03 2.20 -14.03
CA ASP A 106 -4.91 1.28 -13.30
C ASP A 106 -4.17 0.68 -12.11
N ASN A 107 -4.79 0.78 -10.93
CA ASN A 107 -4.15 0.36 -9.69
C ASN A 107 -3.91 -1.16 -9.61
N LEU A 108 -4.70 -2.00 -10.28
CA LEU A 108 -4.46 -3.44 -10.34
C LEU A 108 -3.18 -3.75 -11.14
N GLU A 109 -2.98 -3.08 -12.28
CA GLU A 109 -1.75 -3.23 -13.08
C GLU A 109 -0.53 -2.70 -12.31
N VAL A 110 -0.65 -1.52 -11.68
CA VAL A 110 0.44 -0.99 -10.85
C VAL A 110 0.79 -1.95 -9.71
N LEU A 111 -0.21 -2.47 -9.00
CA LEU A 111 0.01 -3.45 -7.92
C LEU A 111 0.67 -4.73 -8.42
N ARG A 112 0.36 -5.19 -9.65
CA ARG A 112 1.04 -6.34 -10.29
C ARG A 112 2.52 -6.04 -10.51
N HIS A 113 2.88 -4.88 -11.04
CA HIS A 113 4.27 -4.46 -11.22
C HIS A 113 5.04 -4.31 -9.89
N LEU A 114 4.36 -3.86 -8.83
CA LEU A 114 4.99 -3.70 -7.52
C LEU A 114 5.30 -5.03 -6.81
N GLN A 115 4.70 -6.16 -7.24
CA GLN A 115 4.86 -7.45 -6.55
C GLN A 115 6.32 -7.90 -6.41
N SER A 116 7.13 -7.73 -7.44
CA SER A 116 8.53 -8.18 -7.42
C SER A 116 9.41 -7.23 -6.60
N ALA A 117 9.28 -5.92 -6.84
CA ALA A 117 10.14 -4.91 -6.25
C ALA A 117 9.79 -4.58 -4.78
N TYR A 118 8.52 -4.67 -4.41
CA TYR A 118 8.00 -4.22 -3.10
C TYR A 118 7.39 -5.34 -2.24
N ALA A 119 7.60 -6.62 -2.57
CA ALA A 119 7.16 -7.73 -1.73
C ALA A 119 7.65 -7.57 -0.29
N ASN A 120 6.75 -7.56 0.69
CA ASN A 120 7.06 -7.39 2.12
C ASN A 120 7.88 -6.11 2.46
N LYS A 121 7.70 -5.02 1.71
CA LYS A 121 8.45 -3.77 1.92
C LYS A 121 7.60 -2.59 2.40
N VAL A 122 6.28 -2.63 2.26
CA VAL A 122 5.36 -1.55 2.65
C VAL A 122 4.96 -1.69 4.12
N ASP A 123 5.09 -0.62 4.89
CA ASP A 123 4.74 -0.60 6.33
C ASP A 123 3.26 -0.30 6.56
N VAL A 124 2.71 0.63 5.79
CA VAL A 124 1.32 1.09 5.92
C VAL A 124 0.69 1.17 4.55
N ILE A 125 -0.49 0.60 4.43
CA ILE A 125 -1.39 0.85 3.30
C ILE A 125 -2.57 1.65 3.84
N TYR A 126 -2.90 2.77 3.20
CA TYR A 126 -4.15 3.48 3.38
C TYR A 126 -4.87 3.49 2.05
N ILE A 127 -6.17 3.21 2.06
CA ILE A 127 -7.03 3.28 0.87
C ILE A 127 -8.38 3.88 1.19
N ASP A 128 -8.90 4.62 0.23
CA ASP A 128 -10.25 5.18 0.20
C ASP A 128 -10.95 4.69 -1.08
N PRO A 129 -11.41 3.41 -1.12
CA PRO A 129 -11.99 2.83 -2.32
C PRO A 129 -13.37 3.43 -2.60
N PRO A 130 -13.95 3.24 -3.81
CA PRO A 130 -15.33 3.63 -4.10
C PRO A 130 -16.32 2.97 -3.13
N TYR A 131 -17.31 3.72 -2.61
CA TYR A 131 -18.24 3.22 -1.59
C TYR A 131 -19.49 2.56 -2.16
N ASN A 132 -19.62 2.48 -3.47
CA ASN A 132 -20.77 1.87 -4.16
C ASN A 132 -22.15 2.50 -3.79
N THR A 133 -22.16 3.83 -3.62
CA THR A 133 -23.36 4.57 -3.16
C THR A 133 -24.42 4.75 -4.24
N GLY A 134 -24.10 4.45 -5.50
CA GLY A 134 -24.99 4.62 -6.65
C GLY A 134 -25.19 6.09 -7.09
N ASN A 135 -24.57 7.04 -6.45
CA ASN A 135 -24.59 8.46 -6.81
C ASN A 135 -23.52 8.74 -7.87
N GLY A 136 -23.86 8.49 -9.14
CA GLY A 136 -22.91 8.50 -10.26
C GLY A 136 -22.42 9.87 -10.74
N ASP A 137 -22.07 10.78 -9.86
CA ASP A 137 -21.61 12.14 -10.21
C ASP A 137 -20.09 12.32 -10.15
N PHE A 138 -19.33 11.26 -9.80
CA PHE A 138 -17.87 11.38 -9.71
C PHE A 138 -17.11 10.22 -10.37
N VAL A 139 -15.99 10.51 -10.89
CA VAL A 139 -15.03 9.94 -11.81
C VAL A 139 -14.60 8.48 -11.55
N TYR A 140 -14.68 7.95 -10.36
CA TYR A 140 -14.84 6.53 -10.15
C TYR A 140 -16.31 6.20 -10.41
N HIS A 141 -16.60 5.43 -11.44
CA HIS A 141 -17.93 4.87 -11.60
C HIS A 141 -18.30 4.16 -10.29
N ASP A 142 -19.02 4.86 -9.42
CA ASP A 142 -19.66 4.26 -8.23
C ASP A 142 -20.71 3.20 -8.64
N LYS A 143 -20.85 2.97 -9.94
CA LYS A 143 -21.66 1.92 -10.54
C LYS A 143 -20.74 0.93 -11.22
N PHE A 144 -20.56 -0.20 -10.60
CA PHE A 144 -19.93 -1.36 -11.23
C PHE A 144 -21.00 -2.08 -12.07
N GLU A 145 -21.19 -1.58 -13.29
CA GLU A 145 -22.01 -2.25 -14.30
C GLU A 145 -21.08 -2.96 -15.28
N TYR A 146 -21.19 -4.25 -15.37
CA TYR A 146 -20.54 -5.01 -16.43
C TYR A 146 -21.40 -4.96 -17.67
N THR A 147 -20.79 -4.79 -18.86
CA THR A 147 -21.47 -5.04 -20.12
C THR A 147 -21.73 -6.55 -20.28
N ASP A 148 -22.71 -6.91 -21.10
CA ASP A 148 -23.05 -8.32 -21.37
C ASP A 148 -21.84 -9.10 -21.85
N ASP A 149 -21.08 -8.55 -22.82
CA ASP A 149 -19.85 -9.13 -23.33
C ASP A 149 -18.77 -9.31 -22.24
N GLN A 150 -18.69 -8.38 -21.29
CA GLN A 150 -17.79 -8.52 -20.15
C GLN A 150 -18.24 -9.65 -19.23
N LEU A 151 -19.53 -9.78 -18.96
CA LEU A 151 -20.07 -10.85 -18.13
C LEU A 151 -19.91 -12.22 -18.79
N GLU A 152 -20.15 -12.34 -20.09
CA GLU A 152 -19.91 -13.57 -20.86
C GLU A 152 -18.45 -13.98 -20.86
N ASN A 153 -17.55 -13.04 -21.20
CA ASN A 153 -16.11 -13.30 -21.25
C ASN A 153 -15.49 -13.53 -19.86
N MET A 154 -16.00 -12.85 -18.83
CA MET A 154 -15.46 -12.93 -17.46
C MET A 154 -15.92 -14.18 -16.73
N PHE A 155 -17.16 -14.63 -16.95
CA PHE A 155 -17.76 -15.69 -16.15
C PHE A 155 -18.01 -16.97 -16.92
N GLY A 156 -17.90 -16.96 -18.27
CA GLY A 156 -18.25 -18.09 -19.11
C GLY A 156 -19.72 -18.49 -18.94
N LEU A 157 -20.57 -17.49 -18.64
CA LEU A 157 -22.00 -17.70 -18.40
C LEU A 157 -22.73 -17.89 -19.73
N ALA A 158 -23.67 -18.83 -19.77
CA ALA A 158 -24.61 -18.91 -20.86
C ALA A 158 -25.69 -17.81 -20.73
N ASP A 159 -26.32 -17.42 -21.85
CA ASP A 159 -27.29 -16.33 -21.93
C ASP A 159 -28.39 -16.37 -20.85
N ASP A 160 -28.87 -17.56 -20.51
CA ASP A 160 -29.89 -17.77 -19.47
C ASP A 160 -29.37 -17.49 -18.04
N GLN A 161 -28.09 -17.72 -17.81
CA GLN A 161 -27.41 -17.41 -16.55
C GLN A 161 -27.13 -15.91 -16.45
N LEU A 162 -26.83 -15.28 -17.57
CA LEU A 162 -26.66 -13.84 -17.69
C LEU A 162 -27.96 -13.09 -17.40
N GLU A 163 -29.09 -13.54 -17.99
CA GLU A 163 -30.41 -12.96 -17.71
C GLU A 163 -30.82 -13.12 -16.24
N ARG A 164 -30.53 -14.26 -15.64
CA ARG A 164 -30.74 -14.48 -14.20
C ARG A 164 -29.90 -13.55 -13.35
N LEU A 165 -28.62 -13.37 -13.71
CA LEU A 165 -27.72 -12.45 -13.04
C LEU A 165 -28.27 -11.02 -13.09
N LYS A 166 -28.71 -10.56 -14.27
CA LYS A 166 -29.32 -9.25 -14.47
C LYS A 166 -30.62 -9.06 -13.68
N SER A 167 -31.43 -10.09 -13.55
CA SER A 167 -32.69 -10.02 -12.80
C SER A 167 -32.49 -9.91 -11.29
N ILE A 168 -31.35 -10.35 -10.78
CA ILE A 168 -30.94 -10.28 -9.37
C ILE A 168 -30.23 -8.97 -9.06
N GLN A 169 -29.61 -8.36 -10.06
CA GLN A 169 -28.85 -7.13 -9.92
C GLN A 169 -29.78 -5.91 -9.97
N GLY A 170 -29.97 -5.26 -8.82
CA GLY A 170 -30.32 -3.85 -8.82
C GLY A 170 -29.17 -3.01 -9.38
N ASN A 171 -29.36 -1.70 -9.49
CA ASN A 171 -28.39 -0.75 -10.10
C ASN A 171 -27.00 -0.69 -9.46
N SER A 172 -26.76 -1.37 -8.35
CA SER A 172 -25.43 -1.52 -7.73
C SER A 172 -25.22 -2.97 -7.31
N SER A 173 -24.17 -3.62 -7.84
CA SER A 173 -23.88 -5.01 -7.48
C SER A 173 -22.73 -5.07 -6.47
N HIS A 174 -23.02 -5.48 -5.24
CA HIS A 174 -22.00 -5.80 -4.24
C HIS A 174 -21.00 -6.85 -4.75
N SER A 175 -21.47 -7.81 -5.57
CA SER A 175 -20.61 -8.81 -6.19
C SER A 175 -19.61 -8.18 -7.17
N ALA A 176 -20.02 -7.18 -7.96
CA ALA A 176 -19.14 -6.47 -8.87
C ALA A 176 -18.08 -5.66 -8.10
N TRP A 177 -18.47 -4.98 -7.03
CA TRP A 177 -17.56 -4.28 -6.14
C TRP A 177 -16.55 -5.23 -5.48
N LEU A 178 -17.01 -6.38 -4.98
CA LEU A 178 -16.16 -7.41 -4.41
C LEU A 178 -15.18 -7.99 -5.45
N THR A 179 -15.66 -8.22 -6.68
CA THR A 179 -14.82 -8.69 -7.80
C THR A 179 -13.72 -7.67 -8.14
N PHE A 180 -14.04 -6.39 -8.08
CA PHE A 180 -13.09 -5.30 -8.27
C PHE A 180 -12.06 -5.21 -7.12
N MET A 181 -12.51 -5.30 -5.86
CA MET A 181 -11.63 -5.12 -4.69
C MET A 181 -10.76 -6.33 -4.39
N TYR A 182 -11.25 -7.55 -4.61
CA TYR A 182 -10.56 -8.79 -4.23
C TYR A 182 -9.13 -8.91 -4.75
N PRO A 183 -8.84 -8.79 -6.06
CA PRO A 183 -7.48 -8.93 -6.58
C PRO A 183 -6.55 -7.84 -6.04
N ARG A 184 -7.03 -6.61 -5.85
CA ARG A 184 -6.28 -5.49 -5.30
C ARG A 184 -5.85 -5.73 -3.85
N LEU A 185 -6.75 -6.24 -3.02
CA LEU A 185 -6.46 -6.56 -1.62
C LEU A 185 -5.53 -7.78 -1.48
N VAL A 186 -5.66 -8.80 -2.34
CA VAL A 186 -4.72 -9.94 -2.39
C VAL A 186 -3.31 -9.47 -2.72
N LEU A 187 -3.15 -8.61 -3.74
CA LEU A 187 -1.85 -8.06 -4.11
C LEU A 187 -1.31 -7.13 -3.02
N ALA A 188 -2.15 -6.32 -2.39
CA ALA A 188 -1.78 -5.46 -1.27
C ALA A 188 -1.21 -6.28 -0.10
N LYS A 189 -1.82 -7.44 0.25
CA LYS A 189 -1.29 -8.33 1.29
C LYS A 189 0.11 -8.86 0.99
N ARG A 190 0.43 -9.10 -0.29
CA ARG A 190 1.77 -9.58 -0.69
C ARG A 190 2.85 -8.49 -0.51
N ILE A 191 2.48 -7.24 -0.77
CA ILE A 191 3.39 -6.08 -0.72
C ILE A 191 3.67 -5.64 0.73
N ILE A 192 2.70 -5.77 1.62
CA ILE A 192 2.81 -5.31 3.01
C ILE A 192 3.75 -6.19 3.82
N LYS A 193 4.55 -5.59 4.74
CA LYS A 193 5.43 -6.28 5.69
C LYS A 193 4.63 -7.16 6.64
N ASN A 194 5.28 -8.16 7.24
CA ASN A 194 4.62 -9.04 8.21
C ASN A 194 4.03 -8.27 9.39
N ASP A 195 4.73 -7.27 9.87
CA ASP A 195 4.26 -6.36 10.93
C ASP A 195 3.52 -5.13 10.38
N GLY A 196 3.27 -5.04 9.07
CA GLY A 196 2.60 -3.93 8.42
C GLY A 196 1.09 -3.94 8.59
N VAL A 197 0.46 -2.80 8.31
CA VAL A 197 -0.98 -2.58 8.52
C VAL A 197 -1.67 -1.96 7.31
N ILE A 198 -2.92 -2.32 7.10
CA ILE A 198 -3.81 -1.69 6.13
C ILE A 198 -4.95 -0.98 6.84
N PHE A 199 -5.21 0.26 6.43
CA PHE A 199 -6.39 1.04 6.77
C PHE A 199 -7.24 1.22 5.52
N SER A 200 -8.51 0.88 5.58
CA SER A 200 -9.46 1.09 4.48
C SER A 200 -10.66 1.87 4.96
N SER A 201 -10.85 3.06 4.41
CA SER A 201 -12.04 3.87 4.64
C SER A 201 -13.23 3.27 3.92
N ILE A 202 -14.41 3.34 4.53
CA ILE A 202 -15.66 2.85 3.95
C ILE A 202 -16.87 3.47 4.69
N ASP A 203 -18.02 3.53 4.03
CA ASP A 203 -19.29 3.84 4.66
C ASP A 203 -20.12 2.56 4.92
N GLU A 204 -21.37 2.74 5.37
CA GLU A 204 -22.28 1.65 5.69
C GLU A 204 -22.69 0.76 4.50
N ASN A 205 -22.55 1.24 3.24
CA ASN A 205 -22.99 0.49 2.07
C ASN A 205 -22.18 -0.78 1.86
N GLU A 206 -20.83 -0.67 1.97
CA GLU A 206 -19.92 -1.79 1.74
C GLU A 206 -19.10 -2.21 2.97
N TYR A 207 -19.41 -1.67 4.16
CA TYR A 207 -18.70 -2.01 5.40
C TYR A 207 -18.64 -3.52 5.67
N SER A 208 -19.78 -4.20 5.61
CA SER A 208 -19.85 -5.64 5.87
C SER A 208 -19.08 -6.44 4.84
N ASN A 209 -19.26 -6.11 3.56
CA ASN A 209 -18.57 -6.78 2.46
C ASN A 209 -17.05 -6.58 2.51
N LEU A 210 -16.59 -5.36 2.83
CA LEU A 210 -15.17 -5.07 3.02
C LEU A 210 -14.60 -5.82 4.22
N LYS A 211 -15.33 -5.87 5.33
CA LYS A 211 -14.90 -6.61 6.53
C LYS A 211 -14.72 -8.10 6.22
N GLU A 212 -15.69 -8.71 5.56
CA GLU A 212 -15.67 -10.13 5.21
C GLU A 212 -14.57 -10.49 4.21
N ILE A 213 -14.37 -9.67 3.18
CA ILE A 213 -13.29 -9.89 2.20
C ILE A 213 -11.90 -9.72 2.84
N LEU A 214 -11.74 -8.78 3.79
CA LEU A 214 -10.50 -8.62 4.55
C LEU A 214 -10.29 -9.78 5.53
N ASP A 215 -11.34 -10.32 6.15
CA ASP A 215 -11.24 -11.54 6.97
C ASP A 215 -10.75 -12.73 6.15
N GLU A 216 -11.27 -12.92 4.94
CA GLU A 216 -10.81 -14.00 4.06
C GLU A 216 -9.35 -13.81 3.62
N ILE A 217 -8.99 -12.59 3.21
CA ILE A 217 -7.65 -12.33 2.65
C ILE A 217 -6.60 -12.23 3.75
N PHE A 218 -6.81 -11.41 4.78
CA PHE A 218 -5.81 -11.16 5.83
C PHE A 218 -5.89 -12.17 6.97
N GLY A 219 -7.05 -12.79 7.18
CA GLY A 219 -7.37 -13.68 8.29
C GLY A 219 -8.07 -12.91 9.42
N GLU A 220 -9.16 -13.46 9.94
CA GLU A 220 -9.99 -12.89 11.02
C GLU A 220 -9.15 -12.54 12.27
N ASN A 221 -8.19 -13.39 12.62
CA ASN A 221 -7.30 -13.20 13.77
C ASN A 221 -6.38 -11.95 13.62
N ASN A 222 -6.22 -11.44 12.42
CA ASN A 222 -5.39 -10.27 12.11
C ASN A 222 -6.17 -8.95 12.08
N PHE A 223 -7.47 -9.01 12.39
CA PHE A 223 -8.28 -7.82 12.60
C PHE A 223 -7.77 -7.04 13.81
N ILE A 224 -7.47 -5.75 13.61
CA ILE A 224 -7.01 -4.86 14.70
C ILE A 224 -8.21 -4.16 15.33
N THR A 225 -8.92 -3.36 14.55
CA THR A 225 -10.10 -2.60 14.98
C THR A 225 -10.82 -1.97 13.81
N THR A 226 -12.04 -1.49 14.05
CA THR A 226 -12.68 -0.48 13.22
C THR A 226 -12.57 0.87 13.94
N PHE A 227 -11.95 1.85 13.29
CA PHE A 227 -12.01 3.23 13.72
C PHE A 227 -13.31 3.86 13.23
N VAL A 228 -13.91 4.69 14.07
CA VAL A 228 -15.09 5.48 13.76
C VAL A 228 -14.65 6.92 13.65
N TRP A 229 -14.78 7.52 12.46
CA TRP A 229 -14.38 8.89 12.21
C TRP A 229 -15.59 9.81 12.11
N GLU A 230 -15.56 10.91 12.86
CA GLU A 230 -16.59 11.96 12.80
C GLU A 230 -16.41 12.82 11.54
N LYS A 231 -17.08 12.43 10.45
CA LYS A 231 -16.99 13.13 9.15
C LYS A 231 -17.69 14.46 9.10
N LYS A 232 -18.65 14.72 10.01
CA LYS A 232 -19.46 15.96 10.06
C LYS A 232 -19.76 16.35 11.51
N LYS A 233 -19.61 17.64 11.83
CA LYS A 233 -20.01 18.19 13.13
C LYS A 233 -21.54 18.23 13.30
N LYS A 234 -22.26 18.55 12.21
CA LYS A 234 -23.74 18.56 12.20
C LYS A 234 -24.25 17.36 11.41
N PRO A 235 -25.27 16.64 11.91
CA PRO A 235 -25.86 15.51 11.19
C PRO A 235 -26.45 15.94 9.86
N SER A 236 -26.39 15.08 8.86
CA SER A 236 -27.09 15.28 7.59
C SER A 236 -28.59 15.05 7.77
N PHE A 237 -29.40 15.98 7.29
CA PHE A 237 -30.87 15.82 7.25
C PHE A 237 -31.38 15.19 5.96
N LEU A 238 -30.49 14.75 5.06
CA LEU A 238 -30.85 14.13 3.78
C LEU A 238 -31.37 12.69 3.96
N ASN A 239 -31.00 12.02 5.06
CA ASN A 239 -31.55 10.74 5.42
C ASN A 239 -32.84 10.94 6.24
N GLY A 240 -33.94 10.36 5.79
CA GLY A 240 -35.26 10.55 6.41
C GLY A 240 -35.38 9.94 7.82
N ASN A 241 -34.50 9.04 8.22
CA ASN A 241 -34.63 8.29 9.46
C ASN A 241 -33.58 8.67 10.51
N VAL A 242 -32.29 8.75 10.12
CA VAL A 242 -31.18 9.01 11.05
C VAL A 242 -30.17 9.98 10.42
N GLY A 243 -29.75 10.98 11.18
CA GLY A 243 -28.69 11.88 10.76
C GLY A 243 -27.31 11.23 10.91
N GLN A 244 -26.66 10.94 9.79
CA GLN A 244 -25.35 10.30 9.78
C GLN A 244 -24.24 11.31 10.04
N LYS A 245 -23.30 10.94 10.92
CA LYS A 245 -22.13 11.76 11.29
C LYS A 245 -20.80 11.05 11.08
N TYR A 246 -20.79 9.75 10.90
CA TYR A 246 -19.59 8.93 10.95
C TYR A 246 -19.36 8.18 9.65
N GLU A 247 -18.09 7.86 9.43
CA GLU A 247 -17.60 6.85 8.50
C GLU A 247 -16.68 5.89 9.25
N TYR A 248 -16.32 4.80 8.61
CA TYR A 248 -15.54 3.73 9.21
C TYR A 248 -14.18 3.62 8.54
N ILE A 249 -13.15 3.26 9.32
CA ILE A 249 -11.86 2.86 8.78
C ILE A 249 -11.53 1.49 9.38
N ILE A 250 -11.56 0.46 8.54
CA ILE A 250 -11.26 -0.91 8.94
C ILE A 250 -9.74 -1.09 8.93
N CYS A 251 -9.18 -1.63 10.02
CA CYS A 251 -7.75 -1.85 10.16
C CYS A 251 -7.42 -3.33 10.36
N TYR A 252 -6.53 -3.84 9.52
CA TYR A 252 -5.91 -5.16 9.64
C TYR A 252 -4.40 -5.05 9.67
N SER A 253 -3.77 -6.01 10.31
CA SER A 253 -2.33 -6.27 10.14
C SER A 253 -2.12 -7.51 9.26
N LYS A 254 -0.91 -7.69 8.72
CA LYS A 254 -0.57 -8.94 8.05
C LYS A 254 -0.37 -10.07 9.05
N ASP A 255 0.29 -9.80 10.17
CA ASP A 255 0.40 -10.69 11.32
C ASP A 255 0.30 -9.87 12.62
N ARG A 256 -0.83 -10.02 13.31
CA ARG A 256 -1.14 -9.30 14.55
C ARG A 256 -0.15 -9.59 15.68
N ASN A 257 0.47 -10.77 15.71
CA ASN A 257 1.35 -11.17 16.79
C ASN A 257 2.66 -10.37 16.83
N VAL A 258 3.11 -9.88 15.66
CA VAL A 258 4.33 -9.07 15.52
C VAL A 258 4.04 -7.58 15.34
N THR A 259 2.76 -7.20 15.23
CA THR A 259 2.33 -5.81 15.04
C THR A 259 2.43 -5.04 16.35
N GLN A 260 3.05 -3.86 16.34
CA GLN A 260 3.18 -3.01 17.52
C GLN A 260 1.85 -2.35 17.93
N ALA A 261 1.79 -1.85 19.17
CA ALA A 261 0.64 -1.07 19.64
C ALA A 261 0.55 0.26 18.90
N PHE A 262 -0.66 0.69 18.58
CA PHE A 262 -0.93 1.96 17.89
C PHE A 262 -0.95 3.12 18.89
N SER A 263 -0.25 4.22 18.57
CA SER A 263 -0.14 5.39 19.45
C SER A 263 0.16 6.66 18.66
N VAL A 264 -0.41 7.76 19.09
CA VAL A 264 -0.06 9.12 18.61
C VAL A 264 0.59 9.96 19.70
N GLU A 265 0.58 9.47 20.93
CA GLU A 265 1.05 10.17 22.12
C GLU A 265 1.86 9.26 23.02
N ARG A 266 2.78 9.86 23.77
CA ARG A 266 3.42 9.21 24.92
C ARG A 266 2.88 9.80 26.23
N THR A 267 2.92 9.01 27.29
CA THR A 267 2.55 9.50 28.61
C THR A 267 3.48 10.61 29.04
N THR A 268 2.92 11.69 29.55
CA THR A 268 3.70 12.80 30.10
C THR A 268 4.34 12.39 31.45
N GLU A 269 5.56 12.86 31.68
CA GLU A 269 6.23 12.70 32.96
C GLU A 269 5.41 13.36 34.06
N GLY A 270 5.41 12.74 35.24
CA GLY A 270 4.73 13.26 36.42
C GLY A 270 3.21 13.02 36.49
N LYS A 271 2.61 12.38 35.46
CA LYS A 271 1.19 12.05 35.51
C LYS A 271 0.88 11.06 36.61
N LYS A 272 -0.19 11.38 37.39
CA LYS A 272 -0.67 10.57 38.49
C LYS A 272 -1.61 9.47 38.04
N TYR A 273 -1.34 8.23 38.40
CA TYR A 273 -2.19 7.07 38.12
C TYR A 273 -2.76 6.52 39.42
N PRO A 274 -4.06 6.65 39.71
CA PRO A 274 -4.65 6.25 40.98
C PRO A 274 -4.65 4.72 41.14
N PHE A 275 -4.40 4.28 42.38
CA PHE A 275 -4.53 2.88 42.77
C PHE A 275 -5.97 2.49 43.00
N ASN A 276 -6.84 3.43 43.35
CA ASN A 276 -8.27 3.17 43.54
C ASN A 276 -8.96 2.76 42.25
N ASN A 277 -9.83 1.75 42.35
CA ASN A 277 -10.67 1.29 41.23
C ASN A 277 -11.98 0.72 41.80
N THR A 278 -13.03 1.52 41.77
CA THR A 278 -14.34 1.17 42.29
C THR A 278 -14.87 -0.12 41.67
N GLY A 279 -15.38 -1.04 42.45
CA GLY A 279 -15.92 -2.33 42.00
C GLY A 279 -14.95 -3.50 42.08
N ASN A 280 -13.67 -3.30 42.42
CA ASN A 280 -12.69 -4.38 42.55
C ASN A 280 -12.73 -5.16 43.86
N GLY A 281 -13.71 -4.85 44.72
CA GLY A 281 -13.82 -5.42 46.09
C GLY A 281 -12.73 -4.92 47.03
N LEU A 282 -13.08 -4.96 48.33
CA LEU A 282 -12.17 -4.48 49.40
C LEU A 282 -11.01 -5.43 49.58
N LYS A 283 -9.78 -4.88 49.50
CA LYS A 283 -8.52 -5.60 49.71
C LYS A 283 -7.57 -4.77 50.59
N LYS A 284 -6.84 -5.45 51.44
CA LYS A 284 -5.74 -4.84 52.20
C LYS A 284 -4.51 -4.73 51.33
N ILE A 285 -3.88 -3.56 51.29
CA ILE A 285 -2.53 -3.33 50.72
C ILE A 285 -1.64 -2.74 51.80
N THR A 286 -0.35 -3.10 51.79
CA THR A 286 0.62 -2.69 52.80
C THR A 286 1.79 -1.99 52.10
N PHE A 287 2.22 -0.88 52.68
CA PHE A 287 3.34 -0.09 52.22
C PHE A 287 4.50 -0.15 53.21
N PRO A 288 5.66 -0.68 52.81
CA PRO A 288 6.86 -0.70 53.67
C PRO A 288 7.32 0.71 54.05
N LYS A 289 8.14 0.80 55.09
CA LYS A 289 8.79 2.04 55.49
C LYS A 289 9.50 2.71 54.30
N ARG A 290 9.31 4.03 54.13
CA ARG A 290 9.89 4.89 53.08
C ARG A 290 9.51 4.56 51.64
N SER A 291 8.39 3.90 51.42
CA SER A 291 7.91 3.55 50.07
C SER A 291 6.90 4.55 49.50
N VAL A 292 6.35 5.43 50.31
CA VAL A 292 5.31 6.40 49.86
C VAL A 292 5.75 7.82 50.21
N TYR A 293 5.65 8.72 49.22
CA TYR A 293 5.93 10.15 49.38
C TYR A 293 4.65 10.94 49.62
N PHE A 294 4.68 11.82 50.64
CA PHE A 294 3.57 12.64 51.09
C PHE A 294 3.88 14.13 50.87
N PRO A 295 3.56 14.72 49.73
CA PRO A 295 4.01 16.09 49.41
C PRO A 295 3.49 17.17 50.32
N LYS A 296 2.31 16.98 50.94
CA LYS A 296 1.67 17.96 51.83
C LYS A 296 1.84 17.67 53.32
N PHE A 297 2.42 16.54 53.69
CA PHE A 297 2.60 16.14 55.07
C PHE A 297 4.09 16.05 55.40
N ASN A 298 4.48 16.61 56.53
CA ASN A 298 5.85 16.52 57.01
C ASN A 298 5.87 16.49 58.55
N ASP A 299 6.63 15.54 59.13
CA ASP A 299 6.81 15.37 60.56
C ASP A 299 5.50 15.28 61.35
N GLU A 300 4.56 14.51 60.86
CA GLU A 300 3.21 14.32 61.41
C GLU A 300 2.90 12.85 61.67
N VAL A 301 1.91 12.61 62.54
CA VAL A 301 1.33 11.28 62.80
C VAL A 301 -0.15 11.30 62.42
N ILE A 302 -0.50 10.52 61.43
CA ILE A 302 -1.90 10.33 61.01
C ILE A 302 -2.43 9.06 61.67
N LYS A 303 -3.48 9.20 62.51
CA LYS A 303 -4.09 8.07 63.23
C LYS A 303 -4.93 7.20 62.30
N ALA A 304 -4.98 5.89 62.59
CA ALA A 304 -5.88 4.95 61.91
C ALA A 304 -7.32 5.46 61.95
N GLN A 305 -7.96 5.52 60.78
CA GLN A 305 -9.31 6.05 60.59
C GLN A 305 -9.94 5.59 59.30
N ASP A 306 -11.28 5.65 59.25
CA ASP A 306 -12.01 5.44 57.99
C ASP A 306 -12.03 6.76 57.19
N MET A 307 -11.48 6.72 55.98
CA MET A 307 -11.39 7.87 55.07
C MET A 307 -12.30 7.66 53.85
N SER A 308 -13.25 6.73 53.92
CA SER A 308 -14.14 6.39 52.82
C SER A 308 -15.10 7.54 52.51
N SER A 309 -15.43 7.70 51.24
CA SER A 309 -16.49 8.55 50.73
C SER A 309 -17.57 7.69 50.05
N GLU A 310 -18.63 8.31 49.51
CA GLU A 310 -19.68 7.60 48.77
C GLU A 310 -19.12 6.80 47.58
N THR A 311 -18.14 7.38 46.87
CA THR A 311 -17.60 6.84 45.64
C THR A 311 -16.26 6.09 45.82
N VAL A 312 -15.52 6.32 46.87
CA VAL A 312 -14.18 5.72 47.10
C VAL A 312 -14.08 5.16 48.51
N LYS A 313 -13.84 3.86 48.59
CA LYS A 313 -13.62 3.18 49.86
C LYS A 313 -12.13 3.13 50.18
N THR A 314 -11.72 3.80 51.28
CA THR A 314 -10.32 3.80 51.77
C THR A 314 -10.32 3.92 53.29
N LYS A 315 -9.75 2.93 53.94
CA LYS A 315 -9.58 2.93 55.42
C LYS A 315 -8.12 2.74 55.76
N LEU A 316 -7.58 3.64 56.56
CA LEU A 316 -6.24 3.53 57.15
C LEU A 316 -6.32 2.59 58.35
N LEU A 317 -5.60 1.47 58.28
CA LEU A 317 -5.67 0.42 59.31
C LEU A 317 -4.67 0.65 60.47
N ASP A 318 -3.55 1.28 60.16
CA ASP A 318 -2.46 1.52 61.10
C ASP A 318 -2.15 3.02 61.20
N ASN A 319 -1.57 3.48 62.34
CA ASN A 319 -1.07 4.85 62.43
C ASN A 319 0.12 5.02 61.48
N VAL A 320 0.13 6.10 60.70
CA VAL A 320 1.24 6.45 59.80
C VAL A 320 2.05 7.58 60.45
N VAL A 321 3.33 7.31 60.63
CA VAL A 321 4.31 8.33 61.00
C VAL A 321 4.98 8.84 59.75
N ILE A 322 4.87 10.13 59.47
CA ILE A 322 5.48 10.76 58.28
C ILE A 322 6.67 11.59 58.77
N ARG A 323 7.84 11.39 58.17
CA ARG A 323 9.06 12.19 58.44
C ARG A 323 9.75 12.49 57.12
N LYS A 324 10.15 13.76 56.96
CA LYS A 324 10.78 14.24 55.69
C LYS A 324 9.99 13.83 54.46
N HIS A 325 8.67 13.98 54.54
CA HIS A 325 7.71 13.65 53.50
C HIS A 325 7.59 12.15 53.12
N TYR A 326 8.15 11.22 53.91
CA TYR A 326 8.01 9.78 53.69
C TYR A 326 7.42 9.08 54.92
N ASN A 327 6.72 7.97 54.70
CA ASN A 327 6.31 7.10 55.80
C ASN A 327 7.55 6.54 56.55
N ASP A 328 7.66 6.79 57.81
CA ASP A 328 8.77 6.29 58.66
C ASP A 328 8.44 4.95 59.36
N CYS A 329 7.27 4.41 59.09
CA CYS A 329 6.80 3.08 59.48
C CYS A 329 6.07 2.38 58.33
N GLU A 330 5.89 1.08 58.48
CA GLU A 330 4.97 0.33 57.61
C GLU A 330 3.53 0.75 57.97
N PHE A 331 2.65 0.79 56.95
CA PHE A 331 1.22 1.04 57.15
C PHE A 331 0.38 0.34 56.08
N SER A 332 -0.89 0.11 56.40
CA SER A 332 -1.82 -0.61 55.56
C SER A 332 -3.08 0.19 55.26
N LEU A 333 -3.57 0.05 54.07
CA LEU A 333 -4.84 0.59 53.59
C LEU A 333 -5.78 -0.55 53.21
N LEU A 334 -7.04 -0.45 53.62
CA LEU A 334 -8.12 -1.27 53.10
C LEU A 334 -8.96 -0.46 52.11
N GLY A 335 -9.10 -0.95 50.91
CA GLY A 335 -9.85 -0.23 49.85
C GLY A 335 -10.06 -1.09 48.60
N GLU A 336 -10.62 -0.47 47.56
CA GLU A 336 -10.81 -1.09 46.26
C GLU A 336 -9.65 -0.72 45.34
N TRP A 337 -8.75 -1.68 45.07
CA TRP A 337 -7.46 -1.41 44.44
C TRP A 337 -7.35 -2.00 43.04
N ARG A 338 -6.75 -1.25 42.14
CA ARG A 338 -6.36 -1.67 40.79
C ARG A 338 -5.21 -2.67 40.84
N TYR A 339 -4.27 -2.50 41.75
CA TYR A 339 -3.06 -3.32 41.83
C TYR A 339 -3.16 -4.30 43.02
N SER A 340 -2.62 -5.52 42.78
CA SER A 340 -2.43 -6.50 43.86
C SER A 340 -1.22 -6.11 44.70
N GLN A 341 -1.12 -6.64 45.94
CA GLN A 341 0.05 -6.44 46.80
C GLN A 341 1.36 -6.79 46.07
N LYS A 342 1.41 -7.95 45.42
CA LYS A 342 2.56 -8.37 44.61
C LYS A 342 2.99 -7.31 43.59
N LYS A 343 2.03 -6.69 42.91
CA LYS A 343 2.34 -5.63 41.91
C LYS A 343 2.84 -4.36 42.58
N ILE A 344 2.33 -4.03 43.75
CA ILE A 344 2.79 -2.87 44.54
C ILE A 344 4.23 -3.10 45.00
N ASP A 345 4.54 -4.31 45.48
CA ASP A 345 5.89 -4.68 45.92
C ASP A 345 6.90 -4.60 44.75
N GLU A 346 6.50 -5.08 43.57
CA GLU A 346 7.28 -4.93 42.33
C GLU A 346 7.55 -3.45 41.99
N LEU A 347 6.54 -2.58 42.08
CA LEU A 347 6.67 -1.15 41.78
C LEU A 347 7.64 -0.48 42.79
N ILE A 348 7.56 -0.85 44.06
CA ILE A 348 8.46 -0.33 45.11
C ILE A 348 9.90 -0.80 44.87
N LEU A 349 10.09 -2.08 44.53
CA LEU A 349 11.42 -2.63 44.24
C LEU A 349 12.03 -2.00 42.98
N SER A 350 11.21 -1.60 42.01
CA SER A 350 11.64 -0.88 40.80
C SER A 350 11.85 0.63 41.06
N HIS A 351 11.79 1.09 42.29
CA HIS A 351 11.93 2.50 42.67
C HIS A 351 10.91 3.45 42.03
N GLU A 352 9.73 2.92 41.67
CA GLU A 352 8.64 3.73 41.14
C GLU A 352 8.08 4.64 42.22
N LYS A 353 7.84 5.90 41.92
CA LYS A 353 7.39 6.91 42.86
C LYS A 353 5.91 6.77 43.17
N ILE A 354 5.57 6.36 44.39
CA ILE A 354 4.20 6.29 44.90
C ILE A 354 3.96 7.53 45.77
N ILE A 355 2.85 8.24 45.57
CA ILE A 355 2.49 9.45 46.31
C ILE A 355 1.10 9.35 46.92
N ILE A 356 0.92 9.95 48.09
CA ILE A 356 -0.38 10.26 48.73
C ILE A 356 -0.38 11.75 49.04
N SER A 357 -1.24 12.52 48.36
CA SER A 357 -1.22 13.98 48.40
C SER A 357 -2.07 14.58 49.53
N ASP A 358 -3.20 13.93 49.87
CA ASP A 358 -4.22 14.46 50.75
C ASP A 358 -4.95 13.36 51.56
N ILE A 359 -5.79 13.77 52.49
CA ILE A 359 -6.84 12.95 53.07
C ILE A 359 -8.14 13.16 52.26
N PRO A 360 -8.81 12.10 51.82
CA PRO A 360 -8.56 10.66 52.03
C PRO A 360 -7.31 10.17 51.32
N PHE A 361 -6.64 9.18 51.92
CA PHE A 361 -5.47 8.57 51.31
C PHE A 361 -5.80 7.85 50.00
N ARG A 362 -5.37 8.45 48.91
CA ARG A 362 -5.48 7.91 47.55
C ARG A 362 -4.09 7.73 46.96
N PRO A 363 -3.49 6.53 47.11
CA PRO A 363 -2.18 6.27 46.52
C PRO A 363 -2.23 6.46 45.02
N ASN A 364 -1.22 7.13 44.47
CA ASN A 364 -1.01 7.33 43.04
C ASN A 364 0.40 6.92 42.65
N LEU A 365 0.55 6.24 41.55
CA LEU A 365 1.84 6.02 40.89
C LEU A 365 2.19 7.25 40.05
N ILE A 366 3.39 7.76 40.19
CA ILE A 366 3.96 8.76 39.28
C ILE A 366 4.81 8.03 38.29
N LYS A 367 4.42 8.08 37.03
CA LYS A 367 5.20 7.47 35.95
C LYS A 367 6.26 8.41 35.43
N HIS A 368 7.39 7.84 35.02
CA HIS A 368 8.51 8.58 34.44
C HIS A 368 8.20 9.19 33.07
N GLY A 369 7.03 8.89 32.49
CA GLY A 369 6.67 9.33 31.17
C GLY A 369 7.27 8.48 30.04
N GLY A 370 6.98 8.83 28.80
CA GLY A 370 7.51 8.14 27.63
C GLY A 370 6.86 6.80 27.28
N GLU A 371 5.95 6.29 28.13
CA GLU A 371 5.20 5.06 27.80
C GLU A 371 4.21 5.29 26.66
N ILE A 372 4.00 4.25 25.88
CA ILE A 372 3.05 4.27 24.76
C ILE A 372 1.62 4.39 25.29
N LYS A 373 0.92 5.44 24.88
CA LYS A 373 -0.52 5.61 25.13
C LYS A 373 -1.28 5.13 23.90
N LYS A 374 -1.97 3.98 24.01
CA LYS A 374 -2.75 3.43 22.91
C LYS A 374 -3.80 4.43 22.40
N ILE A 375 -3.91 4.55 21.08
CA ILE A 375 -4.96 5.35 20.44
C ILE A 375 -6.34 4.73 20.70
N HIS A 376 -7.38 5.55 20.80
CA HIS A 376 -8.77 5.10 20.84
C HIS A 376 -9.29 4.90 19.41
N ASN A 377 -10.31 4.08 19.27
CA ASN A 377 -10.92 3.82 17.97
C ASN A 377 -12.01 4.86 17.55
N LEU A 378 -12.23 5.89 18.33
CA LEU A 378 -13.07 7.04 17.96
C LEU A 378 -12.16 8.21 17.59
N LEU A 379 -12.25 8.66 16.33
CA LEU A 379 -11.45 9.74 15.77
C LEU A 379 -12.32 10.99 15.58
N THR A 380 -12.11 11.97 16.45
CA THR A 380 -12.84 13.24 16.45
C THR A 380 -11.88 14.42 16.57
N PHE A 381 -12.38 15.61 16.27
CA PHE A 381 -11.63 16.85 16.48
C PHE A 381 -11.20 17.01 17.95
N ASP A 382 -12.12 16.79 18.89
CA ASP A 382 -11.85 17.00 20.32
C ASP A 382 -10.79 16.07 20.91
N GLN A 383 -10.63 14.86 20.33
CA GLN A 383 -9.69 13.86 20.87
C GLN A 383 -8.33 13.89 20.19
N TYR A 384 -8.29 14.09 18.88
CA TYR A 384 -7.07 13.95 18.08
C TYR A 384 -6.87 15.05 17.04
N ASP A 385 -7.64 16.13 17.13
CA ASP A 385 -7.62 17.26 16.17
C ASP A 385 -7.87 16.78 14.71
N VAL A 386 -8.74 15.77 14.58
CA VAL A 386 -9.08 15.19 13.28
C VAL A 386 -10.19 15.99 12.64
N GLY A 387 -9.93 16.56 11.47
CA GLY A 387 -10.86 17.37 10.69
C GLY A 387 -12.04 16.58 10.14
N THR A 388 -13.05 17.29 9.68
CA THR A 388 -14.25 16.77 8.99
C THR A 388 -14.12 16.88 7.47
N ASN A 389 -15.11 16.39 6.72
CA ASN A 389 -15.20 16.60 5.26
C ASN A 389 -15.21 18.10 4.88
N GLU A 390 -15.89 18.93 5.68
CA GLU A 390 -15.91 20.38 5.46
C GLU A 390 -14.52 21.01 5.65
N ASP A 391 -13.75 20.51 6.62
CA ASP A 391 -12.38 20.95 6.85
C ASP A 391 -11.45 20.49 5.72
N ALA A 392 -11.63 19.26 5.20
CA ALA A 392 -10.91 18.73 4.04
C ALA A 392 -11.14 19.59 2.77
N THR A 393 -12.40 19.97 2.51
CA THR A 393 -12.75 20.83 1.38
C THR A 393 -12.07 22.21 1.50
N LYS A 394 -12.10 22.82 2.70
CA LYS A 394 -11.42 24.10 2.95
C LYS A 394 -9.91 24.00 2.79
N GLU A 395 -9.31 22.91 3.27
CA GLU A 395 -7.89 22.61 3.11
C GLU A 395 -7.51 22.54 1.63
N LEU A 396 -8.28 21.80 0.81
CA LEU A 396 -8.04 21.69 -0.62
C LEU A 396 -8.20 23.04 -1.34
N ILE A 397 -9.28 23.78 -1.07
CA ILE A 397 -9.51 25.10 -1.67
C ILE A 397 -8.36 26.07 -1.33
N LYS A 398 -7.89 26.05 -0.07
CA LYS A 398 -6.76 26.89 0.34
C LYS A 398 -5.46 26.53 -0.36
N LEU A 399 -5.31 25.25 -0.74
CA LEU A 399 -4.10 24.75 -1.36
C LEU A 399 -4.11 24.90 -2.89
N LEU A 400 -5.27 24.69 -3.53
CA LEU A 400 -5.42 24.66 -5.00
C LEU A 400 -6.19 25.86 -5.56
N ASP A 401 -6.58 26.82 -4.71
CA ASP A 401 -7.35 28.03 -5.04
C ASP A 401 -8.77 27.77 -5.58
N ALA A 402 -9.20 26.50 -5.62
CA ALA A 402 -10.53 26.10 -6.07
C ALA A 402 -10.95 24.74 -5.49
N ASN A 403 -12.26 24.46 -5.47
CA ASN A 403 -12.77 23.13 -5.18
C ASN A 403 -12.68 22.26 -6.44
N LEU A 404 -11.58 21.54 -6.58
CA LEU A 404 -11.25 20.72 -7.76
C LEU A 404 -11.60 19.25 -7.60
N PHE A 405 -11.94 18.82 -6.39
CA PHE A 405 -12.17 17.43 -6.08
C PHE A 405 -13.19 17.30 -4.93
N ASP A 406 -14.25 16.53 -5.15
CA ASP A 406 -15.26 16.25 -4.12
C ASP A 406 -14.82 15.09 -3.24
N PHE A 407 -15.42 14.98 -2.04
CA PHE A 407 -15.22 13.87 -1.09
C PHE A 407 -13.78 13.67 -0.59
N ASN A 408 -12.97 14.73 -0.49
CA ASN A 408 -11.65 14.64 0.09
C ASN A 408 -11.69 14.19 1.55
N LYS A 409 -10.68 13.42 1.96
CA LYS A 409 -10.39 13.19 3.38
C LYS A 409 -9.50 14.29 3.94
N PRO A 410 -9.66 14.72 5.19
CA PRO A 410 -8.77 15.71 5.79
C PRO A 410 -7.37 15.11 6.01
N SER A 411 -6.33 15.90 5.76
CA SER A 411 -4.94 15.47 5.94
C SER A 411 -4.66 15.05 7.39
N SER A 412 -5.31 15.70 8.36
CA SER A 412 -5.21 15.36 9.79
C SER A 412 -5.69 13.96 10.13
N LEU A 413 -6.72 13.43 9.44
CA LEU A 413 -7.17 12.03 9.62
C LEU A 413 -6.06 11.05 9.19
N ILE A 414 -5.58 11.21 7.96
CA ILE A 414 -4.56 10.31 7.41
C ILE A 414 -3.26 10.42 8.23
N LYS A 415 -2.87 11.65 8.58
CA LYS A 415 -1.71 11.92 9.44
C LYS A 415 -1.83 11.17 10.77
N THR A 416 -2.99 11.22 11.43
CA THR A 416 -3.25 10.52 12.68
C THR A 416 -3.16 9.01 12.53
N LEU A 417 -3.74 8.43 11.47
CA LEU A 417 -3.66 6.99 11.19
C LEU A 417 -2.22 6.54 10.93
N VAL A 418 -1.50 7.22 10.03
CA VAL A 418 -0.10 6.91 9.71
C VAL A 418 0.78 7.08 10.95
N LYS A 419 0.66 8.19 11.68
CA LYS A 419 1.39 8.45 12.93
C LYS A 419 1.14 7.37 13.95
N SER A 420 -0.11 6.91 14.09
CA SER A 420 -0.49 5.92 15.11
C SER A 420 0.30 4.63 15.01
N TYR A 421 0.74 4.27 13.82
CA TYR A 421 1.53 3.07 13.58
C TYR A 421 3.02 3.35 13.36
N THR A 422 3.39 4.51 12.81
CA THR A 422 4.78 4.82 12.43
C THR A 422 5.55 5.68 13.44
N TYR A 423 5.00 5.93 14.63
CA TYR A 423 5.63 6.79 15.66
C TYR A 423 7.06 6.34 16.05
N ASN A 424 7.36 5.04 15.98
CA ASN A 424 8.70 4.46 16.20
C ASN A 424 9.40 4.03 14.90
N LYS A 425 8.73 4.16 13.74
CA LYS A 425 9.20 3.68 12.43
C LYS A 425 9.25 4.83 11.44
N LYS A 426 10.12 5.81 11.71
CA LYS A 426 10.17 7.06 10.94
C LYS A 426 10.67 6.93 9.50
N ASN A 427 11.16 5.75 9.07
CA ASN A 427 11.60 5.45 7.71
C ASN A 427 10.62 4.51 6.98
N SER A 428 9.35 4.53 7.35
CA SER A 428 8.30 3.66 6.79
C SER A 428 7.94 4.03 5.36
N THR A 429 7.47 3.02 4.61
CA THR A 429 6.83 3.23 3.30
C THR A 429 5.32 3.16 3.44
N VAL A 430 4.63 4.18 2.94
CA VAL A 430 3.17 4.31 2.95
C VAL A 430 2.67 4.20 1.50
N LEU A 431 1.78 3.25 1.24
CA LEU A 431 1.16 3.05 -0.08
C LEU A 431 -0.31 3.46 -0.04
N ASP A 432 -0.73 4.21 -1.06
CA ASP A 432 -2.14 4.51 -1.33
C ASP A 432 -2.43 4.26 -2.81
N PHE A 433 -3.19 3.21 -3.10
CA PHE A 433 -3.53 2.84 -4.48
C PHE A 433 -4.94 3.29 -4.91
N PHE A 434 -5.56 4.18 -4.12
CA PHE A 434 -6.73 4.99 -4.45
C PHE A 434 -6.46 6.44 -4.07
N ALA A 435 -5.36 7.00 -4.59
CA ALA A 435 -4.78 8.25 -4.10
C ALA A 435 -5.74 9.47 -4.17
N GLY A 436 -6.72 9.46 -5.08
CA GLY A 436 -7.66 10.56 -5.24
C GLY A 436 -6.93 11.88 -5.45
N SER A 437 -7.12 12.81 -4.54
CA SER A 437 -6.41 14.09 -4.51
C SER A 437 -5.02 14.03 -3.84
N SER A 438 -4.49 12.85 -3.51
CA SER A 438 -3.19 12.63 -2.83
C SER A 438 -3.09 13.20 -1.41
N THR A 439 -4.18 13.14 -0.66
CA THR A 439 -4.19 13.53 0.76
C THR A 439 -3.16 12.75 1.58
N THR A 440 -2.93 11.48 1.24
CA THR A 440 -1.96 10.61 1.93
C THR A 440 -0.52 11.13 1.77
N ALA A 441 -0.14 11.58 0.59
CA ALA A 441 1.19 12.16 0.36
C ALA A 441 1.39 13.43 1.19
N ASP A 442 0.40 14.34 1.19
CA ASP A 442 0.39 15.56 1.99
C ASP A 442 0.54 15.23 3.49
N ALA A 443 -0.24 14.29 4.02
CA ALA A 443 -0.17 13.85 5.41
C ALA A 443 1.22 13.26 5.80
N VAL A 444 1.84 12.47 4.91
CA VAL A 444 3.19 11.91 5.12
C VAL A 444 4.24 13.01 5.15
N MET A 445 4.17 13.98 4.24
CA MET A 445 5.10 15.13 4.19
C MET A 445 4.97 15.99 5.46
N GLN A 446 3.74 16.32 5.89
CA GLN A 446 3.50 17.04 7.14
C GLN A 446 4.11 16.30 8.34
N LEU A 447 3.92 14.97 8.41
CA LEU A 447 4.45 14.17 9.51
C LEU A 447 5.98 14.13 9.53
N ASN A 448 6.62 14.06 8.36
CA ASN A 448 8.07 14.13 8.24
C ASN A 448 8.62 15.50 8.67
N ALA A 449 7.93 16.59 8.30
CA ALA A 449 8.30 17.93 8.74
C ALA A 449 8.15 18.11 10.26
N GLU A 450 7.09 17.52 10.87
CA GLU A 450 6.83 17.63 12.32
C GLU A 450 7.84 16.86 13.18
N ASP A 451 8.25 15.65 12.76
CA ASP A 451 9.01 14.76 13.63
C ASP A 451 10.41 14.39 13.12
N GLY A 452 10.84 15.01 12.01
CA GLY A 452 12.14 14.74 11.37
C GLY A 452 12.22 13.34 10.76
N GLY A 453 11.08 12.72 10.43
CA GLY A 453 11.01 11.41 9.81
C GLY A 453 11.43 11.44 8.33
N ASN A 454 11.66 10.26 7.79
CA ASN A 454 11.97 10.03 6.37
C ASN A 454 11.03 8.95 5.81
N ARG A 455 9.72 9.11 6.12
CA ARG A 455 8.70 8.22 5.55
C ARG A 455 8.56 8.53 4.07
N LYS A 456 8.34 7.49 3.29
CA LYS A 456 8.16 7.56 1.84
C LYS A 456 6.72 7.26 1.50
N PHE A 457 6.21 7.88 0.44
CA PHE A 457 4.90 7.53 -0.09
C PHE A 457 5.00 6.92 -1.48
N ILE A 458 4.05 6.03 -1.78
CA ILE A 458 3.77 5.48 -3.11
C ILE A 458 2.30 5.75 -3.38
N MET A 459 2.02 6.63 -4.34
CA MET A 459 0.67 7.01 -4.73
C MET A 459 0.31 6.40 -6.07
N VAL A 460 -0.90 5.89 -6.21
CA VAL A 460 -1.41 5.37 -7.49
C VAL A 460 -2.76 6.00 -7.79
N GLN A 461 -2.87 6.62 -8.97
CA GLN A 461 -4.11 7.25 -9.41
C GLN A 461 -4.39 6.93 -10.89
N LEU A 462 -5.62 6.54 -11.16
CA LEU A 462 -6.13 6.39 -12.52
C LEU A 462 -6.25 7.77 -13.18
N PRO A 463 -5.81 7.97 -14.45
CA PRO A 463 -5.91 9.25 -15.17
C PRO A 463 -7.33 9.50 -15.72
N GLU A 464 -8.33 9.44 -14.84
CA GLU A 464 -9.71 9.70 -15.22
C GLU A 464 -9.91 11.09 -15.75
N LYS A 465 -10.65 11.19 -16.86
CA LYS A 465 -10.81 12.44 -17.57
C LYS A 465 -11.83 13.34 -16.88
N THR A 466 -11.53 14.62 -16.84
CA THR A 466 -12.46 15.68 -16.36
C THR A 466 -13.45 16.12 -17.44
N TYR A 467 -13.42 15.48 -18.61
CA TYR A 467 -14.27 15.75 -19.77
C TYR A 467 -14.87 14.42 -20.28
N GLU A 468 -16.02 14.53 -20.97
CA GLU A 468 -16.71 13.37 -21.53
C GLU A 468 -15.94 12.78 -22.70
N THR A 469 -16.00 11.45 -22.83
CA THR A 469 -15.41 10.68 -23.93
C THR A 469 -16.48 9.90 -24.69
N ASN A 470 -16.21 9.62 -25.96
CA ASN A 470 -16.94 8.66 -26.76
C ASN A 470 -16.55 7.24 -26.38
N ASP A 471 -17.23 6.23 -26.91
CA ASP A 471 -16.97 4.81 -26.66
C ASP A 471 -15.56 4.36 -27.12
N ASP A 472 -14.98 5.06 -28.10
CA ASP A 472 -13.60 4.85 -28.58
C ASP A 472 -12.53 5.56 -27.71
N GLY A 473 -12.94 6.23 -26.62
CA GLY A 473 -12.07 7.01 -25.73
C GLY A 473 -11.69 8.40 -26.25
N SER A 474 -12.14 8.80 -27.44
CA SER A 474 -11.93 10.14 -27.97
C SER A 474 -12.76 11.16 -27.20
N PRO A 475 -12.27 12.43 -27.04
CA PRO A 475 -13.02 13.48 -26.38
C PRO A 475 -14.34 13.80 -27.12
N LYS A 476 -15.44 13.96 -26.37
CA LYS A 476 -16.64 14.56 -26.90
C LYS A 476 -16.46 16.05 -27.06
N LEU A 477 -16.82 16.57 -28.22
CA LEU A 477 -16.70 17.99 -28.57
C LEU A 477 -18.08 18.67 -28.54
N ASP A 478 -18.07 19.91 -28.10
CA ASP A 478 -19.24 20.77 -28.24
C ASP A 478 -19.34 21.35 -29.68
N LYS A 479 -20.34 22.19 -29.91
CA LYS A 479 -20.57 22.84 -31.21
C LYS A 479 -19.46 23.80 -31.65
N TYR A 480 -18.53 24.15 -30.75
CA TYR A 480 -17.41 25.04 -31.00
C TYR A 480 -16.09 24.30 -31.16
N GLY A 481 -16.08 22.98 -30.94
CA GLY A 481 -14.89 22.13 -30.97
C GLY A 481 -14.15 22.01 -29.65
N ASP A 482 -14.72 22.52 -28.55
CA ASP A 482 -14.16 22.40 -27.22
C ASP A 482 -14.61 21.09 -26.54
N TYR A 483 -13.78 20.54 -25.64
CA TYR A 483 -14.14 19.32 -24.89
C TYR A 483 -15.28 19.64 -23.91
N ILE A 484 -16.25 18.75 -23.83
CA ILE A 484 -17.40 18.85 -22.93
C ILE A 484 -16.95 18.36 -21.54
N PRO A 485 -16.89 19.23 -20.51
CA PRO A 485 -16.55 18.81 -19.16
C PRO A 485 -17.60 17.82 -18.60
N THR A 486 -17.15 16.82 -17.84
CA THR A 486 -18.06 16.00 -17.04
C THR A 486 -18.70 16.88 -15.95
N LYS A 487 -19.89 16.47 -15.47
CA LYS A 487 -20.60 17.22 -14.42
C LYS A 487 -19.73 17.39 -13.16
N GLY A 488 -19.07 16.32 -12.68
CA GLY A 488 -18.19 16.37 -11.51
C GLY A 488 -16.79 16.97 -11.82
N GLY A 489 -16.32 16.87 -13.06
CA GLY A 489 -15.01 17.35 -13.48
C GLY A 489 -14.97 18.81 -13.94
N LYS A 490 -16.12 19.51 -13.98
CA LYS A 490 -16.21 20.84 -14.58
C LYS A 490 -15.24 21.86 -13.96
N SER A 491 -15.23 21.98 -12.64
CA SER A 491 -14.34 22.93 -11.95
C SER A 491 -12.86 22.63 -12.21
N ALA A 492 -12.50 21.34 -12.23
CA ALA A 492 -11.15 20.89 -12.52
C ALA A 492 -10.76 21.19 -13.99
N TYR A 493 -11.66 20.90 -14.92
CA TYR A 493 -11.45 21.19 -16.34
C TYR A 493 -11.26 22.69 -16.61
N GLU A 494 -12.11 23.54 -16.02
CA GLU A 494 -12.03 25.00 -16.14
C GLU A 494 -10.75 25.57 -15.51
N ALA A 495 -10.23 24.92 -14.45
CA ALA A 495 -8.93 25.24 -13.86
C ALA A 495 -7.71 24.69 -14.66
N GLY A 496 -7.96 24.01 -15.81
CA GLY A 496 -6.91 23.52 -16.71
C GLY A 496 -6.49 22.08 -16.50
N TYR A 497 -7.03 21.38 -15.51
CA TYR A 497 -6.73 19.97 -15.26
C TYR A 497 -7.60 19.05 -16.12
N LYS A 498 -6.99 18.25 -16.95
CA LYS A 498 -7.67 17.35 -17.89
C LYS A 498 -7.88 15.92 -17.32
N SER A 499 -7.26 15.61 -16.20
CA SER A 499 -7.41 14.34 -15.49
C SER A 499 -7.12 14.48 -14.01
N ILE A 500 -7.64 13.52 -13.22
CA ILE A 500 -7.53 13.54 -11.75
C ILE A 500 -6.08 13.41 -11.26
N ASP A 501 -5.25 12.58 -11.91
CA ASP A 501 -3.84 12.44 -11.57
C ASP A 501 -3.04 13.74 -11.66
N GLN A 502 -3.46 14.69 -12.52
CA GLN A 502 -2.86 16.02 -12.60
C GLN A 502 -3.15 16.82 -11.32
N ILE A 503 -4.38 16.79 -10.82
CA ILE A 503 -4.78 17.43 -9.56
C ILE A 503 -3.98 16.81 -8.39
N SER A 504 -3.87 15.49 -8.39
CA SER A 504 -3.16 14.73 -7.37
C SER A 504 -1.69 15.15 -7.27
N ARG A 505 -0.99 15.22 -8.41
CA ARG A 505 0.42 15.64 -8.47
C ARG A 505 0.61 17.11 -8.11
N GLU A 506 -0.30 17.98 -8.54
CA GLU A 506 -0.27 19.40 -8.20
C GLU A 506 -0.48 19.61 -6.70
N ARG A 507 -1.40 18.87 -6.07
CA ARG A 507 -1.55 18.91 -4.61
C ARG A 507 -0.26 18.57 -3.88
N ILE A 508 0.47 17.54 -4.32
CA ILE A 508 1.75 17.16 -3.69
C ILE A 508 2.73 18.34 -3.76
N ARG A 509 2.88 18.99 -4.93
CA ARG A 509 3.79 20.12 -5.11
C ARG A 509 3.43 21.30 -4.20
N ARG A 510 2.18 21.73 -4.22
CA ARG A 510 1.72 22.86 -3.41
C ARG A 510 1.74 22.56 -1.91
N ALA A 511 1.44 21.32 -1.51
CA ALA A 511 1.57 20.90 -0.12
C ALA A 511 3.04 20.96 0.35
N ALA A 512 3.97 20.50 -0.48
CA ALA A 512 5.40 20.57 -0.18
C ALA A 512 5.90 22.01 -0.08
N GLU A 513 5.46 22.90 -0.99
CA GLU A 513 5.80 24.32 -0.96
C GLU A 513 5.28 24.98 0.31
N LYS A 514 4.00 24.78 0.63
CA LYS A 514 3.39 25.28 1.85
C LYS A 514 4.12 24.78 3.11
N ILE A 515 4.48 23.49 3.17
CA ILE A 515 5.23 22.94 4.30
C ILE A 515 6.60 23.63 4.43
N ARG A 516 7.29 23.94 3.32
CA ARG A 516 8.55 24.67 3.32
C ARG A 516 8.36 26.10 3.84
N GLU A 517 7.31 26.79 3.40
CA GLU A 517 6.97 28.15 3.87
C GLU A 517 6.62 28.15 5.37
N ASP A 518 5.75 27.25 5.81
CA ASP A 518 5.26 27.19 7.20
C ASP A 518 6.38 26.83 8.20
N ASN A 519 7.38 26.02 7.80
CA ASN A 519 8.46 25.57 8.69
C ASN A 519 9.75 26.39 8.55
N GLY A 520 10.01 27.02 7.41
CA GLY A 520 11.20 27.84 7.20
C GLY A 520 12.51 27.16 7.62
N LEU A 521 13.25 27.78 8.55
CA LEU A 521 14.54 27.25 9.07
C LEU A 521 14.40 26.02 9.98
N THR A 522 13.20 25.65 10.39
CA THR A 522 12.95 24.48 11.26
C THR A 522 12.68 23.21 10.46
N LEU A 523 12.55 23.33 9.12
CA LEU A 523 12.33 22.18 8.25
C LEU A 523 13.56 21.23 8.31
N PRO A 524 13.34 19.93 8.50
CA PRO A 524 14.43 18.96 8.50
C PRO A 524 15.21 18.96 7.17
N GLU A 525 16.54 18.87 7.23
CA GLU A 525 17.40 18.86 6.04
C GLU A 525 17.11 17.70 5.06
N ASN A 526 16.59 16.60 5.59
CA ASN A 526 16.21 15.42 4.82
C ASN A 526 14.76 15.43 4.33
N PHE A 527 14.07 16.58 4.39
CA PHE A 527 12.69 16.69 3.91
C PHE A 527 12.60 16.48 2.41
N ASP A 528 11.94 15.39 2.00
CA ASP A 528 11.62 15.07 0.61
C ASP A 528 10.18 15.51 0.30
N GLY A 529 10.02 16.61 -0.38
CA GLY A 529 8.73 17.18 -0.82
C GLY A 529 8.47 16.99 -2.31
N SER A 530 9.17 16.06 -2.96
CA SER A 530 8.99 15.75 -4.38
C SER A 530 8.63 14.28 -4.59
N PHE A 531 8.56 13.84 -5.85
CA PHE A 531 8.27 12.46 -6.23
C PHE A 531 8.81 12.15 -7.63
N LYS A 532 9.12 10.87 -7.88
CA LYS A 532 9.31 10.33 -9.23
C LYS A 532 7.95 9.90 -9.79
N HIS A 533 7.75 10.13 -11.07
CA HIS A 533 6.50 9.83 -11.74
C HIS A 533 6.67 8.78 -12.83
N TYR A 534 5.74 7.83 -12.85
CA TYR A 534 5.67 6.73 -13.81
C TYR A 534 4.24 6.57 -14.32
N ARG A 535 4.09 6.25 -15.61
CA ARG A 535 2.80 5.91 -16.20
C ARG A 535 2.76 4.43 -16.52
N VAL A 536 1.72 3.75 -16.04
CA VAL A 536 1.47 2.35 -16.34
C VAL A 536 0.39 2.28 -17.41
N VAL A 537 0.78 1.87 -18.62
CA VAL A 537 -0.07 1.87 -19.79
C VAL A 537 -0.03 0.52 -20.50
N LYS A 538 -1.17 0.09 -21.01
CA LYS A 538 -1.23 -1.09 -21.89
C LYS A 538 -0.61 -0.72 -23.23
N SER A 539 0.18 -1.63 -23.80
CA SER A 539 0.63 -1.48 -25.19
C SER A 539 -0.58 -1.35 -26.10
N THR A 540 -0.49 -0.45 -27.07
CA THR A 540 -1.62 -0.24 -27.99
C THR A 540 -1.83 -1.47 -28.84
N LYS A 541 -3.09 -1.72 -29.27
CA LYS A 541 -3.43 -2.79 -30.22
C LYS A 541 -2.57 -2.70 -31.48
N LYS A 542 -2.25 -1.48 -31.93
CA LYS A 542 -1.37 -1.19 -33.06
C LYS A 542 0.09 -1.63 -32.81
N THR A 543 0.59 -1.48 -31.59
CA THR A 543 1.94 -1.96 -31.21
C THR A 543 1.97 -3.49 -31.23
N LEU A 544 0.90 -4.14 -30.74
CA LEU A 544 0.76 -5.60 -30.77
C LEU A 544 0.54 -6.12 -32.21
N GLU A 545 -0.28 -5.45 -33.02
CA GLU A 545 -0.49 -5.79 -34.43
C GLU A 545 0.80 -5.64 -35.26
N ASN A 546 1.64 -4.64 -34.99
CA ASN A 546 2.95 -4.51 -35.60
C ASN A 546 3.91 -5.65 -35.22
N ILE A 547 3.74 -6.24 -34.04
CA ILE A 547 4.48 -7.43 -33.60
C ILE A 547 3.90 -8.69 -34.25
N ASP A 548 2.56 -8.79 -34.40
CA ASP A 548 1.86 -9.93 -34.98
C ASP A 548 1.93 -9.97 -36.53
N ASP A 549 1.98 -8.79 -37.18
CA ASP A 549 2.13 -8.66 -38.65
C ASP A 549 3.59 -8.84 -39.13
N PHE A 550 4.39 -9.54 -38.35
CA PHE A 550 5.77 -9.84 -38.65
C PHE A 550 5.97 -10.47 -40.01
N ASP A 551 6.47 -9.69 -40.98
CA ASP A 551 6.97 -10.20 -42.27
C ASP A 551 8.50 -10.34 -42.22
N PRO A 552 9.04 -11.57 -42.11
CA PRO A 552 10.49 -11.82 -42.07
C PRO A 552 11.26 -11.34 -43.31
N ASN A 553 10.58 -10.90 -44.36
CA ASN A 553 11.17 -10.34 -45.57
C ASN A 553 11.20 -8.80 -45.58
N ASN A 554 10.59 -8.14 -44.58
CA ASN A 554 10.57 -6.69 -44.45
C ASN A 554 11.50 -6.23 -43.36
N ILE A 555 12.77 -6.05 -43.71
CA ILE A 555 13.86 -5.66 -42.80
C ILE A 555 13.60 -4.31 -42.11
N ASN A 556 12.77 -3.44 -42.68
CA ASN A 556 12.44 -2.12 -42.13
C ASN A 556 11.44 -2.17 -40.96
N LEU A 557 10.74 -3.29 -40.75
CA LEU A 557 9.85 -3.46 -39.59
C LEU A 557 10.61 -3.68 -38.27
N PHE A 558 11.85 -4.15 -38.35
CA PHE A 558 12.70 -4.38 -37.16
C PHE A 558 13.31 -3.10 -36.59
N THR A 559 13.49 -2.08 -37.37
CA THR A 559 14.23 -0.86 -36.98
C THR A 559 13.48 0.07 -36.05
N ASN A 560 12.27 -0.27 -35.57
CA ASN A 560 11.47 0.61 -34.74
C ASN A 560 10.60 -0.10 -33.69
N MET A 561 10.84 -1.36 -33.36
CA MET A 561 10.00 -2.05 -32.37
C MET A 561 10.12 -1.42 -30.96
N ILE A 562 11.34 -1.08 -30.56
CA ILE A 562 11.59 -0.43 -29.27
C ILE A 562 10.91 0.94 -29.23
N GLU A 563 10.99 1.71 -30.32
CA GLU A 563 10.38 3.03 -30.41
C GLU A 563 8.85 2.99 -30.23
N GLY A 564 8.21 1.85 -30.55
CA GLY A 564 6.80 1.59 -30.25
C GLY A 564 6.44 1.70 -28.76
N PHE A 565 7.41 1.62 -27.86
CA PHE A 565 7.24 1.80 -26.41
C PHE A 565 7.61 3.20 -25.92
N SER A 566 8.00 4.12 -26.81
CA SER A 566 8.26 5.51 -26.41
C SER A 566 6.99 6.24 -25.98
N SER A 567 7.16 7.29 -25.18
CA SER A 567 6.06 8.17 -24.77
C SER A 567 5.25 8.68 -25.96
N ASP A 568 5.94 9.07 -27.05
CA ASP A 568 5.31 9.58 -28.27
C ASP A 568 4.48 8.51 -28.98
N SER A 569 5.03 7.30 -29.13
CA SER A 569 4.30 6.19 -29.76
C SER A 569 3.10 5.72 -28.95
N LEU A 570 3.18 5.81 -27.63
CA LEU A 570 2.09 5.50 -26.69
C LEU A 570 1.12 6.68 -26.51
N ASN A 571 1.39 7.82 -27.15
CA ASN A 571 0.58 9.04 -27.07
C ASN A 571 0.38 9.53 -25.61
N ILE A 572 1.46 9.52 -24.83
CA ILE A 572 1.49 9.99 -23.44
C ILE A 572 2.63 10.99 -23.24
N PRO A 573 2.50 11.98 -22.33
CA PRO A 573 3.58 12.89 -22.01
C PRO A 573 4.67 12.18 -21.20
N GLY A 574 5.90 12.76 -21.17
CA GLY A 574 6.97 12.31 -20.28
C GLY A 574 8.33 12.12 -20.96
N ASN A 575 8.40 12.21 -22.29
CA ASN A 575 9.63 12.21 -23.08
C ASN A 575 10.51 10.96 -22.90
N ALA A 576 9.94 9.83 -22.49
CA ALA A 576 10.66 8.57 -22.38
C ALA A 576 10.90 7.94 -23.76
N SER A 577 12.11 7.46 -24.00
CA SER A 577 12.40 6.59 -25.15
C SER A 577 11.79 5.19 -24.92
N GLY A 578 11.65 4.43 -26.00
CA GLY A 578 11.22 3.03 -25.89
C GLY A 578 12.18 2.18 -25.07
N GLU A 579 13.49 2.43 -25.20
CA GLU A 579 14.54 1.75 -24.41
C GLU A 579 14.37 2.00 -22.91
N GLN A 580 14.14 3.26 -22.50
CA GLN A 580 13.89 3.61 -21.11
C GLN A 580 12.65 2.95 -20.54
N THR A 581 11.57 2.86 -21.33
CA THR A 581 10.32 2.18 -20.96
C THR A 581 10.55 0.68 -20.74
N VAL A 582 11.21 0.01 -21.67
CA VAL A 582 11.52 -1.42 -21.58
C VAL A 582 12.43 -1.68 -20.38
N LEU A 583 13.49 -0.89 -20.21
CA LEU A 583 14.42 -1.00 -19.07
C LEU A 583 13.70 -0.85 -17.73
N THR A 584 12.90 0.22 -17.57
CA THR A 584 12.16 0.48 -16.33
C THR A 584 11.19 -0.66 -16.01
N THR A 585 10.48 -1.16 -17.02
CA THR A 585 9.54 -2.29 -16.86
C THR A 585 10.29 -3.56 -16.41
N TRP A 586 11.42 -3.87 -17.03
CA TRP A 586 12.20 -5.07 -16.70
C TRP A 586 12.89 -4.98 -15.35
N LEU A 587 13.40 -3.82 -14.96
CA LEU A 587 13.97 -3.62 -13.63
C LEU A 587 12.92 -3.90 -12.55
N ALA A 588 11.69 -3.40 -12.72
CA ALA A 588 10.61 -3.68 -11.79
C ALA A 588 10.25 -5.18 -11.74
N GLN A 589 10.19 -5.86 -12.89
CA GLN A 589 9.96 -7.31 -12.98
C GLN A 589 11.07 -8.12 -12.32
N ASP A 590 12.31 -7.67 -12.42
CA ASP A 590 13.49 -8.30 -11.83
C ASP A 590 13.63 -8.01 -10.32
N GLY A 591 12.71 -7.22 -9.74
CA GLY A 591 12.65 -6.95 -8.30
C GLY A 591 13.46 -5.74 -7.85
N TYR A 592 13.99 -4.94 -8.77
CA TYR A 592 14.67 -3.69 -8.45
C TYR A 592 13.66 -2.60 -8.11
N SER A 593 13.99 -1.80 -7.11
CA SER A 593 13.15 -0.66 -6.73
C SER A 593 13.29 0.49 -7.72
N PHE A 594 12.28 1.37 -7.81
CA PHE A 594 12.27 2.50 -8.73
C PHE A 594 13.28 3.62 -8.40
N ASP A 595 14.00 3.50 -7.31
CA ASP A 595 15.13 4.35 -6.97
C ASP A 595 16.50 3.75 -7.39
N THR A 596 16.49 2.57 -8.03
CA THR A 596 17.69 1.92 -8.57
C THR A 596 18.13 2.63 -9.85
N ASN A 597 19.38 3.06 -9.89
CA ASN A 597 19.97 3.65 -11.08
C ASN A 597 20.74 2.58 -11.87
N ALA A 598 20.38 2.40 -13.13
CA ALA A 598 21.15 1.56 -14.04
C ALA A 598 22.41 2.31 -14.50
N GLN A 599 23.55 1.66 -14.42
CA GLN A 599 24.82 2.20 -14.92
C GLN A 599 24.91 1.96 -16.43
N ALA A 600 25.19 3.01 -17.20
CA ALA A 600 25.48 2.89 -18.62
C ALA A 600 26.89 2.31 -18.83
N ILE A 601 27.00 1.20 -19.56
CA ILE A 601 28.26 0.55 -19.95
C ILE A 601 28.38 0.61 -21.45
N LYS A 602 29.53 1.04 -21.95
CA LYS A 602 29.78 1.13 -23.38
C LYS A 602 30.58 -0.07 -23.88
N PHE A 603 30.09 -0.65 -24.96
CA PHE A 603 30.78 -1.66 -25.77
C PHE A 603 30.90 -1.07 -27.16
N ASN A 604 32.11 -0.54 -27.50
CA ASN A 604 32.29 0.26 -28.70
C ASN A 604 31.29 1.41 -28.83
N ASP A 605 30.42 1.37 -29.85
CA ASP A 605 29.36 2.36 -30.07
C ASP A 605 28.04 2.02 -29.39
N TYR A 606 27.89 0.81 -28.81
CA TYR A 606 26.69 0.36 -28.15
C TYR A 606 26.70 0.75 -26.66
N THR A 607 25.56 1.22 -26.19
CA THR A 607 25.35 1.50 -24.77
C THR A 607 24.42 0.45 -24.16
N ALA A 608 24.92 -0.31 -23.20
CA ALA A 608 24.17 -1.25 -22.39
C ALA A 608 23.87 -0.67 -21.01
N HIS A 609 22.94 -1.26 -20.29
CA HIS A 609 22.57 -0.86 -18.93
C HIS A 609 22.89 -1.98 -17.94
N MET A 610 23.55 -1.66 -16.84
CA MET A 610 23.94 -2.62 -15.82
C MET A 610 23.35 -2.25 -14.44
N VAL A 611 22.80 -3.23 -13.78
CA VAL A 611 22.40 -3.14 -12.37
C VAL A 611 22.95 -4.38 -11.66
N ASP A 612 23.71 -4.16 -10.61
CA ASP A 612 24.47 -5.23 -9.92
C ASP A 612 25.29 -6.04 -10.94
N ASN A 613 25.10 -7.36 -10.99
CA ASN A 613 25.77 -8.27 -11.92
C ASN A 613 24.89 -8.68 -13.11
N ARG A 614 23.93 -7.84 -13.49
CA ARG A 614 23.00 -8.07 -14.59
C ARG A 614 23.11 -6.99 -15.63
N LEU A 615 23.37 -7.40 -16.88
CA LEU A 615 23.51 -6.51 -18.04
C LEU A 615 22.26 -6.60 -18.91
N TYR A 616 21.73 -5.45 -19.30
CA TYR A 616 20.55 -5.31 -20.17
C TYR A 616 20.98 -4.76 -21.52
N LEU A 617 20.71 -5.53 -22.59
CA LEU A 617 20.92 -5.17 -23.97
C LEU A 617 19.56 -5.00 -24.62
N ILE A 618 19.12 -3.75 -24.80
CA ILE A 618 17.76 -3.43 -25.23
C ILE A 618 17.77 -2.84 -26.63
N ALA A 619 18.61 -1.82 -26.87
CA ALA A 619 18.70 -1.13 -28.15
C ALA A 619 19.14 -2.06 -29.28
N GLU A 620 18.85 -1.65 -30.52
CA GLU A 620 19.38 -2.28 -31.71
C GLU A 620 20.86 -1.90 -31.91
N GLY A 621 21.56 -2.67 -32.78
CA GLY A 621 22.94 -2.37 -33.17
C GLY A 621 24.03 -3.17 -32.43
N TRP A 622 23.66 -4.20 -31.67
CA TRP A 622 24.61 -5.15 -31.14
C TRP A 622 25.21 -6.01 -32.27
N SER A 623 26.53 -6.07 -32.37
CA SER A 623 27.22 -6.81 -33.43
C SER A 623 28.22 -7.82 -32.85
N ALA A 624 28.95 -8.47 -33.75
CA ALA A 624 30.06 -9.38 -33.40
C ALA A 624 31.20 -8.67 -32.64
N ASP A 625 31.43 -7.39 -32.91
CA ASP A 625 32.53 -6.64 -32.26
C ASP A 625 32.17 -6.28 -30.84
N GLU A 626 30.89 -5.94 -30.52
CA GLU A 626 30.39 -5.76 -29.17
C GLU A 626 30.43 -7.08 -28.38
N THR A 627 30.07 -8.19 -29.05
CA THR A 627 30.16 -9.53 -28.43
C THR A 627 31.59 -9.86 -28.03
N LYS A 628 32.58 -9.60 -28.90
CA LYS A 628 34.02 -9.82 -28.59
C LYS A 628 34.48 -8.94 -27.43
N GLU A 629 34.09 -7.67 -27.42
CA GLU A 629 34.45 -6.76 -26.36
C GLU A 629 33.87 -7.20 -25.00
N LEU A 630 32.57 -7.61 -24.98
CA LEU A 630 31.94 -8.17 -23.78
C LEU A 630 32.72 -9.41 -23.27
N LEU A 631 33.03 -10.36 -24.16
CA LEU A 631 33.75 -11.57 -23.81
C LEU A 631 35.17 -11.30 -23.31
N ASN A 632 35.86 -10.28 -23.88
CA ASN A 632 37.15 -9.84 -23.45
C ASN A 632 37.10 -9.25 -22.03
N GLN A 633 36.15 -8.36 -21.75
CA GLN A 633 35.97 -7.77 -20.42
C GLN A 633 35.61 -8.82 -19.36
N LEU A 634 34.77 -9.81 -19.71
CA LEU A 634 34.45 -10.94 -18.82
C LEU A 634 35.69 -11.86 -18.59
N GLY A 635 36.41 -12.21 -19.65
CA GLY A 635 37.60 -13.05 -19.57
C GLY A 635 38.78 -12.42 -18.83
N THR A 636 38.88 -11.10 -18.85
CA THR A 636 39.92 -10.31 -18.11
C THR A 636 39.47 -9.88 -16.72
N HIS A 637 38.27 -10.27 -16.26
CA HIS A 637 37.65 -9.87 -14.98
C HIS A 637 37.51 -8.35 -14.80
N GLN A 638 37.41 -7.61 -15.90
CA GLN A 638 37.05 -6.20 -15.86
C GLN A 638 35.58 -5.98 -15.63
N LEU A 639 34.77 -6.98 -16.01
CA LEU A 639 33.35 -7.05 -15.81
C LEU A 639 33.02 -8.40 -15.17
N ASP A 640 32.14 -8.39 -14.15
CA ASP A 640 31.60 -9.59 -13.51
C ASP A 640 30.08 -9.62 -13.67
N LEU A 641 29.56 -10.63 -14.38
CA LEU A 641 28.14 -10.76 -14.67
C LEU A 641 27.61 -12.14 -14.28
N GLN A 642 26.40 -12.14 -13.73
CA GLN A 642 25.61 -13.37 -13.53
C GLN A 642 24.66 -13.62 -14.70
N SER A 643 24.17 -12.55 -15.34
CA SER A 643 23.24 -12.68 -16.46
C SER A 643 23.32 -11.51 -17.44
N VAL A 644 23.02 -11.83 -18.70
CA VAL A 644 22.77 -10.87 -19.76
C VAL A 644 21.30 -11.02 -20.18
N VAL A 645 20.53 -9.94 -20.10
CA VAL A 645 19.12 -9.88 -20.49
C VAL A 645 19.02 -9.13 -21.81
N ILE A 646 18.43 -9.73 -22.80
CA ILE A 646 18.32 -9.12 -24.13
C ILE A 646 16.87 -8.92 -24.55
N PHE A 647 16.59 -7.86 -25.31
CA PHE A 647 15.36 -7.70 -26.05
C PHE A 647 15.47 -8.46 -27.38
N GLY A 648 14.80 -9.61 -27.46
CA GLY A 648 15.03 -10.58 -28.54
C GLY A 648 14.75 -10.04 -29.94
N TYR A 649 13.86 -9.04 -30.04
CA TYR A 649 13.54 -8.39 -31.33
C TYR A 649 14.64 -7.40 -31.80
N SER A 650 15.55 -6.96 -30.94
CA SER A 650 16.68 -6.09 -31.30
C SER A 650 17.90 -6.85 -31.87
N PHE A 651 17.83 -8.20 -31.92
CA PHE A 651 18.94 -9.04 -32.33
C PHE A 651 18.56 -9.87 -33.55
N ASN A 652 19.41 -9.89 -34.56
CA ASN A 652 19.28 -10.89 -35.61
C ASN A 652 19.78 -12.26 -35.13
N ILE A 653 19.42 -13.31 -35.86
CA ILE A 653 19.75 -14.70 -35.47
C ILE A 653 21.26 -14.97 -35.40
N ALA A 654 22.05 -14.30 -36.28
CA ALA A 654 23.50 -14.49 -36.29
C ALA A 654 24.17 -13.89 -35.06
N GLU A 655 23.85 -12.64 -34.73
CA GLU A 655 24.32 -11.92 -33.53
C GLU A 655 23.91 -12.65 -32.25
N LEU A 656 22.66 -13.10 -32.16
CA LEU A 656 22.15 -13.84 -31.01
C LEU A 656 22.92 -15.14 -30.81
N ARG A 657 23.20 -15.89 -31.87
CA ARG A 657 23.98 -17.15 -31.79
C ARG A 657 25.43 -16.90 -31.40
N GLU A 658 26.03 -15.84 -31.92
CA GLU A 658 27.40 -15.49 -31.59
C GLU A 658 27.53 -15.11 -30.12
N LEU A 659 26.64 -14.29 -29.60
CA LEU A 659 26.57 -13.96 -28.18
C LEU A 659 26.33 -15.21 -27.29
N GLU A 660 25.37 -16.07 -27.68
CA GLU A 660 25.07 -17.30 -26.93
C GLU A 660 26.24 -18.27 -26.91
N ASN A 661 26.90 -18.47 -28.06
CA ASN A 661 28.07 -19.34 -28.16
C ASN A 661 29.28 -18.77 -27.40
N GLY A 662 29.51 -17.47 -27.50
CA GLY A 662 30.57 -16.79 -26.77
C GLY A 662 30.42 -16.90 -25.25
N LEU A 663 29.24 -16.63 -24.72
CA LEU A 663 28.96 -16.77 -23.29
C LEU A 663 29.12 -18.23 -22.79
N LYS A 664 28.79 -19.24 -23.61
CA LYS A 664 28.98 -20.65 -23.26
C LYS A 664 30.45 -21.09 -23.20
N GLN A 665 31.35 -20.35 -23.84
CA GLN A 665 32.78 -20.69 -23.88
C GLN A 665 33.55 -20.11 -22.69
N LEU A 666 32.94 -19.21 -21.90
CA LEU A 666 33.56 -18.66 -20.71
C LEU A 666 33.60 -19.68 -19.56
N ASP A 667 34.66 -19.64 -18.77
CA ASP A 667 34.80 -20.45 -17.55
C ASP A 667 33.74 -20.05 -16.49
N SER A 668 33.34 -18.77 -16.46
CA SER A 668 32.26 -18.26 -15.64
C SER A 668 30.91 -18.48 -16.34
N LYS A 669 29.95 -19.12 -15.65
CA LYS A 669 28.58 -19.32 -16.20
C LYS A 669 27.80 -17.99 -16.15
N VAL A 670 27.69 -17.34 -17.29
CA VAL A 670 26.79 -16.18 -17.48
C VAL A 670 25.50 -16.66 -18.14
N ASN A 671 24.36 -16.38 -17.53
CA ASN A 671 23.04 -16.78 -18.06
C ASN A 671 22.56 -15.77 -19.10
N LEU A 672 22.19 -16.23 -20.29
CA LEU A 672 21.53 -15.40 -21.29
C LEU A 672 20.00 -15.55 -21.15
N ILE A 673 19.34 -14.43 -20.85
CA ILE A 673 17.89 -14.33 -20.68
C ILE A 673 17.32 -13.56 -21.87
N LYS A 674 16.46 -14.22 -22.64
CA LYS A 674 15.80 -13.62 -23.82
C LYS A 674 14.39 -13.21 -23.41
N ARG A 675 14.05 -11.94 -23.64
CA ARG A 675 12.72 -11.37 -23.45
C ARG A 675 12.20 -10.84 -24.77
N TYR A 676 10.90 -11.03 -25.02
CA TYR A 676 10.24 -10.65 -26.27
C TYR A 676 9.02 -9.78 -25.96
#